data_25343cabd1a8e592c7b38267272dd0ca
#
_entry.id   25343cabd1a8e592c7b38267272dd0ca
#
_cell.length_a   1.000
_cell.length_b   1.000
_cell.length_c   1.000
_cell.angle_alpha   90.00
_cell.angle_beta   90.00
_cell.angle_gamma   90.00
#
_symmetry.space_group_name_H-M   'P 1'
#
loop_
_entity.id
_entity.type
_entity.pdbx_description
1 polymer ?
#
loop_
_entity_poly.entity_id
_entity_poly.type
_entity_poly.pdbx_seq_one_letter_code
_entity_poly.pdbx_strand_id
1 'polypeptide(L)'
;MFQDLIKADSMKKVIGIGETVWDVFPSGKRLGGAPVNFAFFAKEFGADVYPVSAIGIDELGDETLEALKGTGLNLDYIQRNDKPTSRVLVTMDSAGVPEYEIVEGVAWDFMSCDSKTLGLFSDADVICWGTLAQRSRTSHESVLKMIDSAPESCLRVYDINLRQHYYSREIIEASLERADVLKLNEDELPVIAELFSIPGSAAEQISALISRFSLKSVIFTQGAVCSEIYGPEGLLSHKETPKVNVVDTVGAGDSFTATYVMARMNGESVAAAHEKAVEVAAFVCTCSGAINPVPDSLKGQVVYGYDRETVVPGIVHFGVGNFHRAHLEYYTNLLLEDPDQRSWGVSGAMIMPGDGSLFNALKCNRGEYNLTVCEPSGKNTVYRIGSLVELNWGEEDSEPIIARIAAPSTKIITLTITEGGYKVDIDRPHSVFWYVAEGLKRRMAAGLPITILSCDNLQHNGATAERSFMEYFSAKYPEVAVWAESNVTFPNSMVDRITPATKSGDITDVHCEDFIQWVVEDKFIAGRPAWERVGVQFTDDVTPYENMKLSLLNASHSLLCYPAYLEGFRKVDAVLADSRYRSLIKTFMDVDVTPYVPAPAGVDLDEYKATLLRRFSNAAISDQVSRLCGDGIAKFEVYIVPTLSKMLRDGHDISRLAFLIASYAKYLIFRRTESGQPIEVFEPHITSEDEALLSGCADASGVSDRFLDLSPFKALRLQDNQSFMTDYHRFCSMSVADGLAALHVR
;
A
#
# COMPACT_ATOMS: atom_id res chain seq x y z
N MET A 1 -1.30 17.67 4.13
CA MET A 1 -0.09 18.41 4.50
C MET A 1 1.17 17.53 4.52
N PHE A 2 1.25 16.40 5.27
CA PHE A 2 2.31 15.38 5.02
C PHE A 2 2.11 14.65 3.67
N GLN A 3 0.87 14.54 3.20
CA GLN A 3 0.54 13.91 1.89
C GLN A 3 1.08 14.68 0.68
N ASP A 4 1.30 15.97 0.79
CA ASP A 4 1.85 16.80 -0.30
C ASP A 4 3.37 16.65 -0.44
N LEU A 5 4.04 16.03 0.55
CA LEU A 5 5.48 15.75 0.59
C LEU A 5 5.85 14.35 0.06
N ILE A 6 4.85 13.48 -0.17
CA ILE A 6 5.07 12.14 -0.71
C ILE A 6 5.36 12.24 -2.21
N LYS A 7 6.62 12.49 -2.55
CA LYS A 7 7.10 12.16 -3.90
C LYS A 7 7.12 10.63 -3.99
N ALA A 8 6.29 10.08 -4.84
CA ALA A 8 6.42 8.70 -5.24
C ALA A 8 7.78 8.50 -5.92
N ASP A 9 8.45 7.39 -5.63
CA ASP A 9 9.33 6.65 -6.53
C ASP A 9 10.84 6.79 -6.43
N SER A 10 11.42 7.43 -5.40
CA SER A 10 12.85 7.25 -5.11
C SER A 10 13.04 6.97 -3.62
N MET A 11 14.04 6.17 -3.32
CA MET A 11 14.53 6.00 -1.95
C MET A 11 14.72 7.39 -1.35
N LYS A 12 14.10 7.68 -0.18
CA LYS A 12 14.12 9.03 0.40
C LYS A 12 15.53 9.41 0.81
N LYS A 13 15.99 10.56 0.34
CA LYS A 13 17.29 11.11 0.73
C LYS A 13 17.17 11.79 2.08
N VAL A 14 17.84 11.24 3.09
CA VAL A 14 17.77 11.69 4.48
C VAL A 14 19.13 12.14 4.96
N ILE A 15 19.21 13.33 5.54
CA ILE A 15 20.46 13.93 6.01
C ILE A 15 20.34 14.17 7.52
N GLY A 16 21.30 13.63 8.29
CA GLY A 16 21.48 13.94 9.71
C GLY A 16 22.67 14.89 9.90
N ILE A 17 22.46 16.07 10.48
CA ILE A 17 23.51 17.07 10.67
C ILE A 17 23.83 17.22 12.14
N GLY A 18 25.10 17.12 12.52
CA GLY A 18 25.52 17.49 13.87
C GLY A 18 26.75 16.77 14.39
N GLU A 19 26.76 16.48 15.68
CA GLU A 19 27.89 15.92 16.40
C GLU A 19 28.06 14.41 16.15
N THR A 20 29.32 13.98 16.13
CA THR A 20 29.75 12.59 16.29
C THR A 20 30.69 12.54 17.47
N VAL A 21 30.38 11.73 18.47
CA VAL A 21 31.08 11.73 19.76
C VAL A 21 31.42 10.33 20.24
N TRP A 22 32.50 10.21 20.98
CA TRP A 22 32.83 9.03 21.76
C TRP A 22 32.51 9.23 23.23
N ASP A 23 31.61 8.44 23.77
CA ASP A 23 31.41 8.35 25.22
C ASP A 23 32.50 7.46 25.81
N VAL A 24 33.37 8.04 26.61
CA VAL A 24 34.51 7.35 27.18
C VAL A 24 34.25 7.03 28.66
N PHE A 25 33.97 5.74 28.91
CA PHE A 25 33.73 5.19 30.24
C PHE A 25 35.01 4.52 30.78
N PRO A 26 35.14 4.33 32.10
CA PRO A 26 36.22 3.52 32.66
C PRO A 26 36.29 2.07 32.13
N SER A 27 35.17 1.54 31.66
CA SER A 27 35.03 0.16 31.10
C SER A 27 35.24 0.08 29.59
N GLY A 28 35.44 1.22 28.89
CA GLY A 28 35.58 1.25 27.42
C GLY A 28 34.96 2.50 26.82
N LYS A 29 34.90 2.56 25.49
CA LYS A 29 34.33 3.68 24.77
C LYS A 29 33.20 3.24 23.83
N ARG A 30 32.22 4.10 23.61
CA ARG A 30 31.09 3.86 22.70
C ARG A 30 30.93 5.04 21.78
N LEU A 31 30.69 4.76 20.49
CA LEU A 31 30.39 5.77 19.49
C LEU A 31 28.92 6.14 19.59
N GLY A 32 28.61 7.44 19.55
CA GLY A 32 27.30 8.03 19.54
C GLY A 32 27.27 9.32 18.74
N GLY A 33 26.16 10.01 18.84
CA GLY A 33 25.87 11.27 18.16
C GLY A 33 24.47 11.23 17.57
N ALA A 34 23.57 12.10 18.05
CA ALA A 34 22.16 12.07 17.67
C ALA A 34 21.93 12.04 16.15
N PRO A 35 22.62 12.84 15.31
CA PRO A 35 22.43 12.82 13.87
C PRO A 35 22.87 11.52 13.19
N VAL A 36 23.90 10.87 13.71
CA VAL A 36 24.38 9.57 13.18
C VAL A 36 23.38 8.47 13.57
N ASN A 37 22.90 8.50 14.80
CA ASN A 37 21.89 7.57 15.28
C ASN A 37 20.59 7.71 14.45
N PHE A 38 20.11 8.94 14.25
CA PHE A 38 18.95 9.23 13.41
C PHE A 38 19.13 8.69 11.98
N ALA A 39 20.29 8.97 11.36
CA ALA A 39 20.59 8.47 10.02
C ALA A 39 20.60 6.93 9.96
N PHE A 40 21.18 6.27 10.98
CA PHE A 40 21.18 4.82 11.06
C PHE A 40 19.75 4.25 11.09
N PHE A 41 18.90 4.77 11.98
CA PHE A 41 17.53 4.30 12.07
C PHE A 41 16.70 4.66 10.82
N ALA A 42 16.90 5.83 10.21
CA ALA A 42 16.25 6.17 8.96
C ALA A 42 16.60 5.16 7.84
N LYS A 43 17.86 4.71 7.77
CA LYS A 43 18.30 3.66 6.85
C LYS A 43 17.59 2.32 7.11
N GLU A 44 17.43 1.93 8.36
CA GLU A 44 16.71 0.70 8.74
C GLU A 44 15.26 0.70 8.21
N PHE A 45 14.69 1.87 7.91
CA PHE A 45 13.37 2.05 7.29
C PHE A 45 13.43 2.44 5.81
N GLY A 46 14.53 2.12 5.11
CA GLY A 46 14.65 2.17 3.67
C GLY A 46 15.06 3.52 3.09
N ALA A 47 15.68 4.41 3.88
CA ALA A 47 16.21 5.68 3.39
C ALA A 47 17.62 5.56 2.80
N ASP A 48 17.94 6.42 1.84
CA ASP A 48 19.30 6.74 1.42
C ASP A 48 19.86 7.85 2.33
N VAL A 49 20.85 7.52 3.16
CA VAL A 49 21.19 8.32 4.35
C VAL A 49 22.58 8.89 4.32
N TYR A 50 22.71 10.14 4.75
CA TYR A 50 23.93 10.91 4.72
C TYR A 50 24.16 11.65 6.06
N PRO A 51 24.97 11.10 6.97
CA PRO A 51 25.40 11.86 8.13
C PRO A 51 26.40 12.96 7.72
N VAL A 52 26.13 14.18 8.15
CA VAL A 52 26.99 15.35 7.96
C VAL A 52 27.54 15.77 9.33
N SER A 53 28.84 15.57 9.51
CA SER A 53 29.56 15.87 10.76
C SER A 53 31.02 16.20 10.47
N ALA A 54 31.84 16.43 11.50
CA ALA A 54 33.28 16.53 11.34
C ALA A 54 34.01 15.77 12.44
N ILE A 55 35.13 15.15 12.08
CA ILE A 55 36.06 14.43 12.95
C ILE A 55 37.47 14.89 12.72
N GLY A 56 38.36 14.63 13.67
CA GLY A 56 39.76 15.02 13.60
C GLY A 56 40.58 14.20 12.62
N ILE A 57 41.72 14.74 12.21
CA ILE A 57 42.81 14.01 11.54
C ILE A 57 43.65 13.35 12.64
N ASP A 58 43.04 12.47 13.42
CA ASP A 58 43.63 11.78 14.56
C ASP A 58 43.18 10.31 14.58
N GLU A 59 43.82 9.49 15.44
CA GLU A 59 43.55 8.06 15.59
C GLU A 59 42.09 7.80 15.93
N LEU A 60 41.47 8.61 16.79
CA LEU A 60 40.08 8.49 17.19
C LEU A 60 39.13 8.78 16.01
N GLY A 61 39.51 9.69 15.11
CA GLY A 61 38.79 9.96 13.87
C GLY A 61 38.84 8.79 12.89
N ASP A 62 39.99 8.11 12.78
CA ASP A 62 40.12 6.89 11.98
C ASP A 62 39.28 5.76 12.55
N GLU A 63 39.29 5.57 13.88
CA GLU A 63 38.42 4.61 14.56
C GLU A 63 36.92 4.93 14.36
N THR A 64 36.54 6.22 14.32
CA THR A 64 35.15 6.63 14.05
C THR A 64 34.71 6.15 12.67
N LEU A 65 35.52 6.39 11.63
CA LEU A 65 35.18 5.91 10.28
C LEU A 65 35.10 4.40 10.21
N GLU A 66 36.01 3.69 10.88
CA GLU A 66 36.01 2.22 10.88
C GLU A 66 34.77 1.67 11.59
N ALA A 67 34.37 2.24 12.71
CA ALA A 67 33.15 1.87 13.44
C ALA A 67 31.89 2.12 12.60
N LEU A 68 31.84 3.19 11.82
CA LEU A 68 30.69 3.53 10.99
C LEU A 68 30.63 2.75 9.67
N LYS A 69 31.73 2.25 9.13
CA LYS A 69 31.73 1.47 7.89
C LYS A 69 30.76 0.26 7.94
N GLY A 70 30.71 -0.41 9.08
CA GLY A 70 29.84 -1.59 9.29
C GLY A 70 28.36 -1.27 9.31
N THR A 71 27.98 0.01 9.46
CA THR A 71 26.57 0.45 9.53
C THR A 71 25.93 0.63 8.14
N GLY A 72 26.76 0.71 7.10
CA GLY A 72 26.33 0.96 5.72
C GLY A 72 25.79 2.39 5.48
N LEU A 73 26.16 3.36 6.32
CA LEU A 73 25.91 4.78 6.11
C LEU A 73 26.86 5.32 5.03
N ASN A 74 26.42 6.31 4.27
CA ASN A 74 27.29 7.03 3.35
C ASN A 74 28.16 8.04 4.13
N LEU A 75 29.45 7.77 4.23
CA LEU A 75 30.37 8.55 5.04
C LEU A 75 31.08 9.68 4.28
N ASP A 76 30.77 9.91 3.01
CA ASP A 76 31.46 10.89 2.13
C ASP A 76 31.32 12.35 2.60
N TYR A 77 30.42 12.60 3.54
CA TYR A 77 30.12 13.92 4.12
C TYR A 77 30.52 14.04 5.61
N ILE A 78 31.24 13.04 6.13
CA ILE A 78 31.96 13.19 7.41
C ILE A 78 33.26 13.94 7.10
N GLN A 79 33.30 15.22 7.46
CA GLN A 79 34.45 16.09 7.21
C GLN A 79 35.63 15.73 8.11
N ARG A 80 36.85 16.02 7.65
CA ARG A 80 38.06 15.90 8.48
C ARG A 80 38.78 17.24 8.56
N ASN A 81 39.15 17.62 9.78
CA ASN A 81 39.90 18.87 10.03
C ASN A 81 41.00 18.67 11.09
N ASP A 82 41.75 19.73 11.39
CA ASP A 82 42.89 19.72 12.31
C ASP A 82 42.52 19.77 13.80
N LYS A 83 41.23 19.75 14.11
CA LYS A 83 40.73 19.73 15.49
C LYS A 83 40.59 18.29 15.98
N PRO A 84 40.64 18.07 17.31
CA PRO A 84 40.54 16.73 17.85
C PRO A 84 39.12 16.15 17.60
N THR A 85 39.07 14.82 17.39
CA THR A 85 37.80 14.09 17.38
C THR A 85 37.13 14.21 18.76
N SER A 86 35.82 14.39 18.75
CA SER A 86 35.01 14.63 19.95
C SER A 86 34.95 13.45 20.89
N ARG A 87 34.98 13.71 22.16
CA ARG A 87 34.74 12.76 23.23
C ARG A 87 33.99 13.42 24.39
N VAL A 88 33.17 12.61 25.04
CA VAL A 88 32.55 12.91 26.33
C VAL A 88 33.30 12.09 27.38
N LEU A 89 33.87 12.75 28.34
CA LEU A 89 34.53 12.11 29.47
C LEU A 89 33.48 11.81 30.53
N VAL A 90 33.36 10.57 30.93
CA VAL A 90 32.45 10.12 31.98
C VAL A 90 33.28 9.83 33.23
N THR A 91 33.18 10.70 34.23
CA THR A 91 33.78 10.51 35.53
C THR A 91 32.71 10.18 36.56
N MET A 92 33.11 9.48 37.63
CA MET A 92 32.19 9.21 38.73
C MET A 92 32.50 10.16 39.90
N ASP A 93 31.47 10.81 40.42
CA ASP A 93 31.63 11.59 41.63
C ASP A 93 31.88 10.71 42.86
N SER A 94 32.08 11.32 44.03
CA SER A 94 32.33 10.61 45.30
C SER A 94 31.13 9.76 45.78
N ALA A 95 29.94 9.96 45.22
CA ALA A 95 28.71 9.18 45.49
C ALA A 95 28.46 8.11 44.43
N GLY A 96 29.31 7.99 43.40
CA GLY A 96 29.14 7.06 42.29
C GLY A 96 28.16 7.51 41.21
N VAL A 97 27.83 8.81 41.17
CA VAL A 97 27.01 9.42 40.14
C VAL A 97 27.89 9.83 38.95
N PRO A 98 27.52 9.48 37.71
CA PRO A 98 28.32 9.87 36.55
C PRO A 98 28.21 11.39 36.27
N GLU A 99 29.38 12.03 36.14
CA GLU A 99 29.51 13.38 35.60
C GLU A 99 30.03 13.33 34.16
N TYR A 100 29.40 14.11 33.28
CA TYR A 100 29.71 14.15 31.85
C TYR A 100 30.38 15.45 31.50
N GLU A 101 31.55 15.38 30.88
CA GLU A 101 32.26 16.55 30.35
C GLU A 101 32.28 16.48 28.81
N ILE A 102 31.56 17.35 28.13
CA ILE A 102 31.58 17.48 26.68
C ILE A 102 32.72 18.42 26.28
N VAL A 103 33.80 17.86 25.73
CA VAL A 103 34.98 18.61 25.34
C VAL A 103 34.64 19.66 24.27
N GLU A 104 35.13 20.90 24.44
CA GLU A 104 34.97 22.00 23.48
C GLU A 104 36.14 22.10 22.50
N GLY A 105 35.95 22.85 21.40
CA GLY A 105 36.99 23.09 20.39
C GLY A 105 37.34 21.82 19.59
N VAL A 106 36.39 20.90 19.46
CA VAL A 106 36.52 19.65 18.72
C VAL A 106 36.13 19.81 17.26
N ALA A 107 36.38 18.80 16.44
CA ALA A 107 36.23 18.87 14.98
C ALA A 107 34.85 19.35 14.50
N TRP A 108 33.74 18.86 15.07
CA TRP A 108 32.41 19.28 14.66
C TRP A 108 32.02 20.73 15.12
N ASP A 109 32.78 21.36 16.01
CA ASP A 109 32.64 22.78 16.29
C ASP A 109 33.10 23.67 15.10
N PHE A 110 33.75 23.06 14.11
CA PHE A 110 34.30 23.70 12.91
C PHE A 110 33.80 23.08 11.62
N MET A 111 32.57 22.59 11.60
CA MET A 111 31.94 22.11 10.35
C MET A 111 31.89 23.22 9.31
N SER A 112 32.25 22.89 8.07
CA SER A 112 32.21 23.80 6.95
C SER A 112 31.06 23.48 6.00
N CYS A 113 30.63 24.48 5.24
CA CYS A 113 29.58 24.38 4.26
C CYS A 113 30.12 24.76 2.89
N ASP A 114 30.73 23.79 2.20
CA ASP A 114 31.26 23.94 0.84
C ASP A 114 30.20 23.62 -0.24
N SER A 115 30.59 23.81 -1.51
CA SER A 115 29.70 23.53 -2.65
C SER A 115 29.30 22.07 -2.78
N LYS A 116 30.18 21.12 -2.40
CA LYS A 116 29.88 19.68 -2.39
C LYS A 116 28.80 19.38 -1.37
N THR A 117 28.94 19.93 -0.16
CA THR A 117 27.94 19.77 0.91
C THR A 117 26.62 20.41 0.54
N LEU A 118 26.61 21.66 0.00
CA LEU A 118 25.38 22.30 -0.46
C LEU A 118 24.67 21.50 -1.56
N GLY A 119 25.43 20.88 -2.47
CA GLY A 119 24.88 20.02 -3.51
C GLY A 119 24.11 18.81 -2.95
N LEU A 120 24.53 18.27 -1.79
CA LEU A 120 23.81 17.18 -1.12
C LEU A 120 22.39 17.59 -0.68
N PHE A 121 22.24 18.84 -0.20
CA PHE A 121 20.97 19.31 0.34
C PHE A 121 19.95 19.73 -0.72
N SER A 122 20.39 20.00 -1.95
CA SER A 122 19.56 20.56 -3.02
C SER A 122 18.38 19.67 -3.45
N ASP A 123 18.44 18.38 -3.15
CA ASP A 123 17.41 17.38 -3.44
C ASP A 123 17.07 16.49 -2.23
N ALA A 124 17.36 16.95 -1.02
CA ALA A 124 17.03 16.25 0.21
C ALA A 124 15.50 16.15 0.42
N ASP A 125 15.05 14.98 0.86
CA ASP A 125 13.65 14.75 1.26
C ASP A 125 13.44 15.03 2.75
N VAL A 126 14.44 14.73 3.60
CA VAL A 126 14.39 14.94 5.06
C VAL A 126 15.75 15.43 5.56
N ILE A 127 15.73 16.43 6.43
CA ILE A 127 16.90 16.88 7.18
C ILE A 127 16.56 16.83 8.67
N CYS A 128 17.47 16.26 9.48
CA CYS A 128 17.37 16.26 10.94
C CYS A 128 18.63 16.90 11.54
N TRP A 129 18.45 17.81 12.52
CA TRP A 129 19.55 18.43 13.24
C TRP A 129 19.20 18.68 14.70
N GLY A 130 20.24 18.90 15.53
CA GLY A 130 20.11 19.19 16.95
C GLY A 130 20.70 20.56 17.35
N THR A 131 20.65 20.83 18.64
CA THR A 131 21.16 22.10 19.22
C THR A 131 22.66 22.04 19.47
N LEU A 132 23.19 20.91 19.97
CA LEU A 132 24.56 20.81 20.48
C LEU A 132 25.63 21.20 19.45
N ALA A 133 25.49 20.70 18.21
CA ALA A 133 26.45 21.00 17.14
C ALA A 133 26.47 22.45 16.69
N GLN A 134 25.54 23.28 17.16
CA GLN A 134 25.44 24.71 16.89
C GLN A 134 26.08 25.59 17.97
N ARG A 135 26.71 25.00 19.00
CA ARG A 135 27.32 25.76 20.12
C ARG A 135 28.46 26.67 19.69
N SER A 136 29.16 26.36 18.60
CA SER A 136 30.15 27.23 18.00
C SER A 136 29.53 28.08 16.89
N ARG A 137 30.00 29.32 16.75
CA ARG A 137 29.52 30.21 15.70
C ARG A 137 29.75 29.66 14.30
N THR A 138 30.93 29.05 14.07
CA THR A 138 31.30 28.49 12.76
C THR A 138 30.33 27.38 12.32
N SER A 139 30.05 26.41 13.20
CA SER A 139 29.13 25.34 12.89
C SER A 139 27.70 25.80 12.85
N HIS A 140 27.28 26.76 13.71
CA HIS A 140 25.95 27.35 13.67
C HIS A 140 25.65 27.98 12.30
N GLU A 141 26.53 28.88 11.82
CA GLU A 141 26.36 29.51 10.51
C GLU A 141 26.34 28.48 9.36
N SER A 142 27.18 27.44 9.45
CA SER A 142 27.23 26.36 8.46
C SER A 142 25.96 25.50 8.45
N VAL A 143 25.46 25.11 9.63
CA VAL A 143 24.22 24.31 9.78
C VAL A 143 23.03 25.07 9.21
N LEU A 144 22.84 26.34 9.56
CA LEU A 144 21.74 27.15 9.04
C LEU A 144 21.82 27.28 7.51
N LYS A 145 23.01 27.51 6.96
CA LYS A 145 23.21 27.62 5.51
C LYS A 145 22.90 26.32 4.78
N MET A 146 23.24 25.15 5.35
CA MET A 146 22.89 23.84 4.82
C MET A 146 21.38 23.65 4.79
N ILE A 147 20.68 23.92 5.90
CA ILE A 147 19.23 23.82 6.01
C ILE A 147 18.54 24.74 5.00
N ASP A 148 18.99 25.98 4.86
CA ASP A 148 18.41 26.96 3.96
C ASP A 148 18.63 26.63 2.47
N SER A 149 19.57 25.72 2.14
CA SER A 149 19.82 25.29 0.77
C SER A 149 18.88 24.15 0.31
N ALA A 150 18.14 23.54 1.22
CA ALA A 150 17.21 22.47 0.91
C ALA A 150 15.93 23.00 0.24
N PRO A 151 15.27 22.20 -0.65
CA PRO A 151 14.05 22.61 -1.31
C PRO A 151 12.88 22.81 -0.31
N GLU A 152 11.88 23.60 -0.69
CA GLU A 152 10.67 23.80 0.14
C GLU A 152 9.94 22.48 0.46
N SER A 153 10.04 21.50 -0.45
CA SER A 153 9.47 20.17 -0.24
C SER A 153 10.24 19.29 0.75
N CYS A 154 11.40 19.72 1.24
CA CYS A 154 12.17 18.98 2.23
C CYS A 154 11.51 19.07 3.61
N LEU A 155 11.33 17.94 4.29
CA LEU A 155 10.87 17.90 5.68
C LEU A 155 12.03 18.23 6.63
N ARG A 156 11.87 19.29 7.42
CA ARG A 156 12.86 19.81 8.34
C ARG A 156 12.54 19.42 9.77
N VAL A 157 13.34 18.51 10.35
CA VAL A 157 13.15 17.94 11.69
C VAL A 157 14.19 18.50 12.65
N TYR A 158 13.73 19.24 13.65
CA TYR A 158 14.57 19.75 14.73
C TYR A 158 14.38 18.90 15.98
N ASP A 159 15.36 18.04 16.30
CA ASP A 159 15.44 17.33 17.59
C ASP A 159 16.25 18.21 18.54
N ILE A 160 15.55 18.86 19.48
CA ILE A 160 16.15 19.93 20.26
C ILE A 160 17.35 19.47 21.10
N ASN A 161 17.25 18.30 21.73
CA ASN A 161 18.31 17.55 22.38
C ASN A 161 19.28 18.41 23.18
N LEU A 162 18.74 19.14 24.20
CA LEU A 162 19.50 20.06 25.01
C LEU A 162 20.61 19.36 25.83
N ARG A 163 21.80 19.92 25.82
CA ARG A 163 22.95 19.39 26.58
C ARG A 163 23.60 20.50 27.41
N GLN A 164 23.60 20.30 28.73
CA GLN A 164 24.25 21.22 29.70
C GLN A 164 23.86 22.70 29.45
N HIS A 165 24.82 23.58 29.15
CA HIS A 165 24.63 24.99 28.87
C HIS A 165 24.88 25.35 27.39
N TYR A 166 25.03 24.35 26.52
CA TYR A 166 25.37 24.52 25.10
C TYR A 166 24.17 24.88 24.22
N TYR A 167 23.31 25.78 24.71
CA TYR A 167 22.18 26.32 23.97
C TYR A 167 21.97 27.79 24.32
N SER A 168 21.34 28.50 23.42
CA SER A 168 20.86 29.86 23.69
C SER A 168 19.53 30.11 23.01
N ARG A 169 18.83 31.16 23.42
CA ARG A 169 17.57 31.53 22.78
C ARG A 169 17.76 31.75 21.28
N GLU A 170 18.83 32.39 20.85
CA GLU A 170 19.13 32.70 19.44
C GLU A 170 19.29 31.44 18.61
N ILE A 171 20.03 30.43 19.10
CA ILE A 171 20.23 29.15 18.42
C ILE A 171 18.90 28.40 18.26
N ILE A 172 18.11 28.37 19.34
CA ILE A 172 16.83 27.63 19.34
C ILE A 172 15.81 28.36 18.46
N GLU A 173 15.70 29.68 18.53
CA GLU A 173 14.78 30.48 17.73
C GLU A 173 15.10 30.34 16.23
N ALA A 174 16.37 30.46 15.83
CA ALA A 174 16.80 30.28 14.45
C ALA A 174 16.51 28.87 13.90
N SER A 175 16.60 27.83 14.74
CA SER A 175 16.27 26.48 14.39
C SER A 175 14.76 26.27 14.28
N LEU A 176 13.96 26.80 15.22
CA LEU A 176 12.49 26.68 15.20
C LEU A 176 11.86 27.44 14.02
N GLU A 177 12.42 28.57 13.60
CA GLU A 177 11.96 29.30 12.40
C GLU A 177 12.09 28.51 11.10
N ARG A 178 12.93 27.48 11.10
CA ARG A 178 13.19 26.61 9.93
C ARG A 178 12.55 25.24 10.02
N ALA A 179 12.12 24.85 11.21
CA ALA A 179 11.62 23.52 11.47
C ALA A 179 10.17 23.31 10.99
N ASP A 180 9.90 22.16 10.43
CA ASP A 180 8.54 21.64 10.20
C ASP A 180 8.08 20.78 11.39
N VAL A 181 8.99 19.97 11.93
CA VAL A 181 8.77 19.07 13.05
C VAL A 181 9.73 19.40 14.17
N LEU A 182 9.20 19.60 15.35
CA LEU A 182 9.97 19.73 16.58
C LEU A 182 9.86 18.46 17.40
N LYS A 183 10.98 17.90 17.85
CA LYS A 183 10.99 16.86 18.88
C LYS A 183 11.60 17.39 20.16
N LEU A 184 10.95 17.13 21.28
CA LEU A 184 11.41 17.50 22.62
C LEU A 184 10.86 16.51 23.68
N ASN A 185 11.48 16.53 24.86
CA ASN A 185 11.06 15.69 25.98
C ASN A 185 10.50 16.53 27.16
N GLU A 186 10.12 15.83 28.26
CA GLU A 186 9.54 16.44 29.46
C GLU A 186 10.46 17.40 30.20
N ASP A 187 11.78 17.25 30.07
CA ASP A 187 12.77 18.13 30.70
C ASP A 187 13.06 19.36 29.83
N GLU A 188 12.95 19.22 28.52
CA GLU A 188 13.27 20.29 27.55
C GLU A 188 12.11 21.26 27.38
N LEU A 189 10.87 20.83 27.43
CA LEU A 189 9.70 21.68 27.24
C LEU A 189 9.65 22.86 28.25
N PRO A 190 9.87 22.66 29.56
CA PRO A 190 9.90 23.78 30.52
C PRO A 190 11.00 24.82 30.20
N VAL A 191 12.18 24.37 29.79
CA VAL A 191 13.28 25.24 29.41
C VAL A 191 12.89 26.11 28.22
N ILE A 192 12.28 25.52 27.19
CA ILE A 192 11.84 26.25 26.02
C ILE A 192 10.70 27.22 26.35
N ALA A 193 9.74 26.76 27.15
CA ALA A 193 8.64 27.61 27.60
C ALA A 193 9.13 28.84 28.37
N GLU A 194 10.14 28.70 29.24
CA GLU A 194 10.78 29.79 29.95
C GLU A 194 11.49 30.77 29.00
N LEU A 195 12.33 30.24 28.09
CA LEU A 195 13.07 31.04 27.10
C LEU A 195 12.16 31.90 26.23
N PHE A 196 11.00 31.40 25.87
CA PHE A 196 10.03 32.10 25.02
C PHE A 196 8.88 32.76 25.79
N SER A 197 8.90 32.68 27.14
CA SER A 197 7.86 33.22 28.03
C SER A 197 6.46 32.70 27.69
N ILE A 198 6.33 31.39 27.49
CA ILE A 198 5.09 30.70 27.17
C ILE A 198 4.53 30.06 28.46
N PRO A 199 3.49 30.64 29.07
CA PRO A 199 2.86 30.06 30.25
C PRO A 199 1.89 28.91 29.90
N GLY A 200 1.44 28.20 30.94
CA GLY A 200 0.37 27.21 30.82
C GLY A 200 0.81 25.76 31.01
N SER A 201 -0.09 24.84 30.75
CA SER A 201 0.16 23.40 30.75
C SER A 201 1.05 23.00 29.57
N ALA A 202 1.60 21.78 29.60
CA ALA A 202 2.43 21.26 28.51
C ALA A 202 1.69 21.33 27.15
N ALA A 203 0.42 20.96 27.11
CA ALA A 203 -0.38 21.03 25.88
C ALA A 203 -0.55 22.46 25.36
N GLU A 204 -0.78 23.44 26.26
CA GLU A 204 -0.89 24.86 25.90
C GLU A 204 0.45 25.40 25.42
N GLN A 205 1.55 25.04 26.06
CA GLN A 205 2.90 25.44 25.65
C GLN A 205 3.26 24.87 24.27
N ILE A 206 2.97 23.60 24.00
CA ILE A 206 3.17 22.97 22.69
C ILE A 206 2.33 23.65 21.62
N SER A 207 1.05 23.91 21.90
CA SER A 207 0.16 24.60 20.95
C SER A 207 0.64 26.00 20.62
N ALA A 208 1.19 26.72 21.60
CA ALA A 208 1.78 28.05 21.41
C ALA A 208 3.07 27.99 20.55
N LEU A 209 3.92 26.97 20.74
CA LEU A 209 5.10 26.75 19.90
C LEU A 209 4.70 26.46 18.46
N ILE A 210 3.72 25.56 18.25
CA ILE A 210 3.19 25.25 16.91
C ILE A 210 2.70 26.53 16.22
N SER A 211 1.88 27.32 16.91
CA SER A 211 1.31 28.55 16.37
C SER A 211 2.38 29.62 16.07
N ARG A 212 3.35 29.80 16.99
CA ARG A 212 4.38 30.81 16.87
C ARG A 212 5.36 30.56 15.73
N PHE A 213 5.77 29.30 15.56
CA PHE A 213 6.79 28.89 14.60
C PHE A 213 6.24 28.19 13.37
N SER A 214 4.91 28.11 13.25
CA SER A 214 4.22 27.45 12.12
C SER A 214 4.63 25.98 11.95
N LEU A 215 4.85 25.26 13.05
CA LEU A 215 5.27 23.88 13.03
C LEU A 215 4.13 22.99 12.50
N LYS A 216 4.47 22.00 11.69
CA LYS A 216 3.54 20.99 11.17
C LYS A 216 3.22 19.94 12.22
N SER A 217 4.18 19.62 13.11
CA SER A 217 4.01 18.63 14.17
C SER A 217 5.02 18.83 15.29
N VAL A 218 4.62 18.44 16.51
CA VAL A 218 5.52 18.30 17.66
C VAL A 218 5.46 16.88 18.18
N ILE A 219 6.64 16.26 18.36
CA ILE A 219 6.85 14.98 19.03
C ILE A 219 7.25 15.30 20.47
N PHE A 220 6.41 14.91 21.40
CA PHE A 220 6.65 15.12 22.84
C PHE A 220 6.80 13.76 23.55
N THR A 221 8.00 13.48 24.06
CA THR A 221 8.29 12.23 24.76
C THR A 221 8.41 12.47 26.26
N GLN A 222 7.85 11.54 27.07
CA GLN A 222 7.82 11.60 28.53
C GLN A 222 8.41 10.31 29.14
N GLY A 223 9.59 9.96 28.65
CA GLY A 223 10.39 8.85 29.15
C GLY A 223 9.62 7.55 29.29
N ALA A 224 9.57 7.01 30.52
CA ALA A 224 8.90 5.73 30.82
C ALA A 224 7.37 5.85 30.93
N VAL A 225 6.78 7.02 30.73
CA VAL A 225 5.33 7.24 30.93
C VAL A 225 4.58 7.11 29.61
N CYS A 226 4.83 8.02 28.68
CA CYS A 226 4.12 8.09 27.42
C CYS A 226 4.86 8.93 26.39
N SER A 227 4.29 9.00 25.20
CA SER A 227 4.64 9.99 24.18
C SER A 227 3.39 10.51 23.51
N GLU A 228 3.47 11.71 22.94
CA GLU A 228 2.36 12.42 22.34
C GLU A 228 2.79 13.10 21.05
N ILE A 229 1.92 13.10 20.07
CA ILE A 229 2.10 13.78 18.80
C ILE A 229 1.06 14.88 18.70
N TYR A 230 1.50 16.11 18.54
CA TYR A 230 0.64 17.27 18.34
C TYR A 230 0.74 17.81 16.91
N GLY A 231 -0.33 18.39 16.43
CA GLY A 231 -0.43 19.17 15.20
C GLY A 231 -1.15 20.49 15.42
N PRO A 232 -1.36 21.29 14.36
CA PRO A 232 -2.09 22.56 14.46
C PRO A 232 -3.50 22.44 15.06
N GLU A 233 -4.14 21.29 14.90
CA GLU A 233 -5.46 20.96 15.46
C GLU A 233 -5.42 20.43 16.90
N GLY A 234 -4.25 20.32 17.51
CA GLY A 234 -4.04 19.84 18.87
C GLY A 234 -3.42 18.43 18.93
N LEU A 235 -3.81 17.65 19.97
CA LEU A 235 -3.29 16.30 20.19
C LEU A 235 -3.80 15.34 19.10
N LEU A 236 -2.90 14.74 18.35
CA LEU A 236 -3.20 13.79 17.26
C LEU A 236 -3.08 12.33 17.69
N SER A 237 -2.14 12.02 18.59
CA SER A 237 -1.91 10.66 19.06
C SER A 237 -1.25 10.67 20.43
N HIS A 238 -1.68 9.75 21.29
CA HIS A 238 -1.09 9.47 22.61
C HIS A 238 -0.80 7.97 22.70
N LYS A 239 0.39 7.60 23.20
CA LYS A 239 0.80 6.21 23.41
C LYS A 239 1.52 6.06 24.74
N GLU A 240 1.14 5.05 25.54
CA GLU A 240 1.89 4.68 26.72
C GLU A 240 3.20 4.02 26.34
N THR A 241 4.26 4.26 27.13
CA THR A 241 5.56 3.61 26.92
C THR A 241 5.50 2.13 27.36
N PRO A 242 5.85 1.17 26.49
CA PRO A 242 5.90 -0.24 26.85
C PRO A 242 6.89 -0.52 27.97
N LYS A 243 6.50 -1.40 28.91
CA LYS A 243 7.39 -1.84 30.00
C LYS A 243 8.35 -2.90 29.46
N VAL A 244 9.62 -2.57 29.40
CA VAL A 244 10.70 -3.45 28.95
C VAL A 244 11.81 -3.54 29.99
N ASN A 245 12.66 -4.56 29.89
CA ASN A 245 13.88 -4.65 30.70
C ASN A 245 14.92 -3.71 30.10
N VAL A 246 15.08 -2.52 30.70
CA VAL A 246 15.99 -1.49 30.20
C VAL A 246 17.44 -1.90 30.48
N VAL A 247 18.23 -1.94 29.40
CA VAL A 247 19.69 -2.15 29.44
C VAL A 247 20.41 -0.81 29.25
N ASP A 248 19.95 0.02 28.29
CA ASP A 248 20.51 1.31 27.95
C ASP A 248 19.41 2.19 27.35
N THR A 249 19.44 3.49 27.56
CA THR A 249 18.46 4.42 26.97
C THR A 249 19.05 5.30 25.87
N VAL A 250 20.35 5.12 25.58
CA VAL A 250 21.04 5.89 24.55
C VAL A 250 20.49 5.54 23.16
N GLY A 251 20.13 6.55 22.37
CA GLY A 251 19.58 6.39 21.02
C GLY A 251 18.07 6.13 20.98
N ALA A 252 17.37 5.97 22.11
CA ALA A 252 15.92 5.75 22.12
C ALA A 252 15.15 6.93 21.53
N GLY A 253 15.53 8.17 21.83
CA GLY A 253 14.94 9.38 21.23
C GLY A 253 15.21 9.49 19.74
N ASP A 254 16.45 9.22 19.32
CA ASP A 254 16.88 9.28 17.92
C ASP A 254 16.14 8.24 17.09
N SER A 255 16.03 6.99 17.62
CA SER A 255 15.29 5.90 16.98
C SER A 255 13.79 6.19 16.89
N PHE A 256 13.20 6.79 17.92
CA PHE A 256 11.81 7.23 17.90
C PHE A 256 11.58 8.24 16.78
N THR A 257 12.39 9.31 16.75
CA THR A 257 12.27 10.40 15.78
C THR A 257 12.44 9.88 14.35
N ALA A 258 13.48 9.08 14.10
CA ALA A 258 13.74 8.51 12.78
C ALA A 258 12.59 7.57 12.33
N THR A 259 12.14 6.67 13.20
CA THR A 259 11.06 5.74 12.89
C THR A 259 9.76 6.46 12.59
N TYR A 260 9.36 7.43 13.42
CA TYR A 260 8.15 8.22 13.21
C TYR A 260 8.21 8.98 11.88
N VAL A 261 9.30 9.69 11.63
CA VAL A 261 9.47 10.47 10.39
C VAL A 261 9.43 9.57 9.17
N MET A 262 10.16 8.46 9.17
CA MET A 262 10.21 7.55 8.02
C MET A 262 8.87 6.86 7.78
N ALA A 263 8.16 6.40 8.82
CA ALA A 263 6.83 5.83 8.68
C ALA A 263 5.84 6.85 8.08
N ARG A 264 5.91 8.12 8.51
CA ARG A 264 5.11 9.21 7.94
C ARG A 264 5.46 9.50 6.47
N MET A 265 6.74 9.48 6.12
CA MET A 265 7.21 9.66 4.73
C MET A 265 6.80 8.48 3.83
N ASN A 266 6.65 7.28 4.39
CA ASN A 266 6.14 6.08 3.72
C ASN A 266 4.60 6.00 3.70
N GLY A 267 3.90 7.06 4.10
CA GLY A 267 2.44 7.19 3.98
C GLY A 267 1.64 6.56 5.12
N GLU A 268 2.27 6.08 6.19
CA GLU A 268 1.56 5.56 7.36
C GLU A 268 0.79 6.67 8.09
N SER A 269 -0.32 6.34 8.75
CA SER A 269 -1.07 7.30 9.56
C SER A 269 -0.26 7.81 10.76
N VAL A 270 -0.66 8.96 11.35
CA VAL A 270 -0.01 9.47 12.58
C VAL A 270 -0.02 8.41 13.68
N ALA A 271 -1.15 7.73 13.87
CA ALA A 271 -1.31 6.72 14.92
C ALA A 271 -0.42 5.49 14.68
N ALA A 272 -0.33 4.99 13.44
CA ALA A 272 0.51 3.84 13.08
C ALA A 272 2.01 4.18 13.17
N ALA A 273 2.41 5.34 12.66
CA ALA A 273 3.79 5.81 12.75
C ALA A 273 4.22 6.03 14.21
N HIS A 274 3.33 6.56 15.04
CA HIS A 274 3.58 6.75 16.46
C HIS A 274 3.74 5.42 17.20
N GLU A 275 2.87 4.44 16.96
CA GLU A 275 2.96 3.11 17.55
C GLU A 275 4.28 2.43 17.19
N LYS A 276 4.64 2.43 15.91
CA LYS A 276 5.91 1.87 15.43
C LYS A 276 7.12 2.56 16.09
N ALA A 277 7.11 3.89 16.22
CA ALA A 277 8.17 4.64 16.87
C ALA A 277 8.34 4.28 18.35
N VAL A 278 7.23 4.09 19.06
CA VAL A 278 7.22 3.65 20.47
C VAL A 278 7.80 2.24 20.62
N GLU A 279 7.39 1.30 19.75
CA GLU A 279 7.88 -0.09 19.79
C GLU A 279 9.39 -0.17 19.49
N VAL A 280 9.87 0.58 18.48
CA VAL A 280 11.30 0.60 18.13
C VAL A 280 12.14 1.26 19.23
N ALA A 281 11.68 2.38 19.80
CA ALA A 281 12.38 3.00 20.92
C ALA A 281 12.45 2.10 22.16
N ALA A 282 11.36 1.39 22.46
CA ALA A 282 11.33 0.39 23.53
C ALA A 282 12.30 -0.77 23.27
N PHE A 283 12.36 -1.28 22.02
CA PHE A 283 13.35 -2.29 21.61
C PHE A 283 14.79 -1.77 21.83
N VAL A 284 15.10 -0.55 21.36
CA VAL A 284 16.44 0.05 21.53
C VAL A 284 16.82 0.10 23.00
N CYS A 285 15.90 0.43 23.89
CA CYS A 285 16.15 0.42 25.34
C CYS A 285 16.53 -0.97 25.90
N THR A 286 16.22 -2.07 25.21
CA THR A 286 16.64 -3.43 25.61
C THR A 286 18.03 -3.81 25.12
N CYS A 287 18.65 -2.97 24.30
CA CYS A 287 19.94 -3.21 23.67
C CYS A 287 21.04 -2.41 24.38
N SER A 288 22.31 -2.73 24.12
CA SER A 288 23.46 -1.96 24.61
C SER A 288 23.97 -1.02 23.52
N GLY A 289 24.05 0.28 23.82
CA GLY A 289 24.49 1.32 22.89
C GLY A 289 23.39 1.78 21.92
N ALA A 290 23.67 2.87 21.19
CA ALA A 290 22.68 3.55 20.37
C ALA A 290 22.37 2.88 19.04
N ILE A 291 23.33 2.23 18.42
CA ILE A 291 23.24 1.69 17.04
C ILE A 291 22.98 0.19 17.09
N ASN A 292 21.71 -0.21 16.97
CA ASN A 292 21.28 -1.60 16.99
C ASN A 292 20.33 -1.87 15.81
N PRO A 293 20.57 -2.90 14.97
CA PRO A 293 19.67 -3.25 13.88
C PRO A 293 18.25 -3.52 14.37
N VAL A 294 17.27 -2.91 13.73
CA VAL A 294 15.86 -3.06 14.07
C VAL A 294 15.37 -4.42 13.52
N PRO A 295 14.70 -5.28 14.33
CA PRO A 295 14.08 -6.49 13.84
C PRO A 295 13.08 -6.22 12.72
N ASP A 296 13.02 -7.10 11.72
CA ASP A 296 12.13 -6.93 10.56
C ASP A 296 10.65 -6.84 10.96
N SER A 297 10.26 -7.57 12.02
CA SER A 297 8.91 -7.48 12.58
C SER A 297 8.53 -6.07 13.04
N LEU A 298 9.48 -5.31 13.61
CA LEU A 298 9.27 -3.92 14.03
C LEU A 298 9.35 -2.94 12.86
N LYS A 299 10.01 -3.32 11.76
CA LYS A 299 9.97 -2.55 10.50
C LYS A 299 8.65 -2.72 9.78
N GLY A 300 7.79 -3.65 10.20
CA GLY A 300 6.60 -4.07 9.48
C GLY A 300 6.96 -4.90 8.26
N GLN A 301 8.07 -5.61 8.28
CA GLN A 301 8.51 -6.52 7.22
C GLN A 301 8.31 -7.98 7.66
N VAL A 302 7.80 -8.79 6.76
CA VAL A 302 7.65 -10.24 6.92
C VAL A 302 8.46 -10.91 5.82
N VAL A 303 9.54 -11.58 6.20
CA VAL A 303 10.40 -12.33 5.28
C VAL A 303 10.10 -13.81 5.47
N TYR A 304 9.94 -14.53 4.37
CA TYR A 304 9.74 -15.98 4.43
C TYR A 304 10.98 -16.69 5.01
N GLY A 305 10.73 -17.80 5.74
CA GLY A 305 11.76 -18.57 6.43
C GLY A 305 12.20 -19.84 5.70
N TYR A 306 11.56 -20.17 4.58
CA TYR A 306 11.90 -21.38 3.82
C TYR A 306 13.13 -21.22 2.92
N ASP A 307 13.89 -22.31 2.78
CA ASP A 307 14.96 -22.36 1.77
C ASP A 307 14.37 -22.51 0.37
N ARG A 308 14.42 -21.43 -0.39
CA ARG A 308 13.84 -21.28 -1.72
C ARG A 308 14.44 -22.25 -2.75
N GLU A 309 15.71 -22.65 -2.57
CA GLU A 309 16.37 -23.62 -3.46
C GLU A 309 15.80 -25.04 -3.33
N THR A 310 15.05 -25.31 -2.23
CA THR A 310 14.34 -26.57 -2.03
C THR A 310 12.93 -26.61 -2.63
N VAL A 311 12.44 -25.46 -3.11
CA VAL A 311 11.08 -25.34 -3.65
C VAL A 311 11.04 -25.80 -5.10
N VAL A 312 10.13 -26.71 -5.40
CA VAL A 312 9.93 -27.26 -6.75
C VAL A 312 8.67 -26.66 -7.36
N PRO A 313 8.70 -26.17 -8.62
CA PRO A 313 7.50 -25.68 -9.29
C PRO A 313 6.46 -26.78 -9.49
N GLY A 314 5.33 -26.66 -8.82
CA GLY A 314 4.13 -27.52 -8.97
C GLY A 314 3.01 -26.83 -9.72
N ILE A 315 3.09 -25.51 -9.85
CA ILE A 315 2.10 -24.64 -10.48
C ILE A 315 2.75 -23.89 -11.64
N VAL A 316 2.08 -23.84 -12.78
CA VAL A 316 2.40 -22.91 -13.88
C VAL A 316 1.34 -21.82 -13.90
N HIS A 317 1.73 -20.57 -13.89
CA HIS A 317 0.81 -19.44 -13.90
C HIS A 317 0.96 -18.58 -15.15
N PHE A 318 -0.15 -18.34 -15.86
CA PHE A 318 -0.23 -17.39 -16.96
C PHE A 318 -0.84 -16.07 -16.51
N GLY A 319 -0.12 -14.96 -16.78
CA GLY A 319 -0.56 -13.63 -16.42
C GLY A 319 0.03 -13.12 -15.10
N VAL A 320 1.37 -12.99 -15.03
CA VAL A 320 2.11 -12.53 -13.82
C VAL A 320 1.89 -11.03 -13.57
N GLY A 321 0.63 -10.64 -13.35
CA GLY A 321 0.21 -9.27 -13.08
C GLY A 321 0.17 -8.95 -11.58
N ASN A 322 -0.27 -7.72 -11.24
CA ASN A 322 -0.36 -7.28 -9.85
C ASN A 322 -1.32 -8.14 -9.02
N PHE A 323 -2.47 -8.54 -9.60
CA PHE A 323 -3.46 -9.35 -8.88
C PHE A 323 -2.88 -10.73 -8.51
N HIS A 324 -2.29 -11.44 -9.48
CA HIS A 324 -1.62 -12.72 -9.22
C HIS A 324 -0.58 -12.61 -8.10
N ARG A 325 0.30 -11.60 -8.21
CA ARG A 325 1.37 -11.36 -7.24
C ARG A 325 0.86 -10.96 -5.85
N ALA A 326 -0.33 -10.35 -5.77
CA ALA A 326 -0.98 -9.99 -4.51
C ALA A 326 -1.91 -11.08 -3.95
N HIS A 327 -2.29 -12.09 -4.72
CA HIS A 327 -3.31 -13.06 -4.33
C HIS A 327 -2.75 -14.48 -4.24
N LEU A 328 -2.61 -15.20 -5.37
CA LEU A 328 -2.13 -16.59 -5.40
C LEU A 328 -0.72 -16.72 -4.82
N GLU A 329 0.20 -15.83 -5.20
CA GLU A 329 1.57 -15.85 -4.71
C GLU A 329 1.63 -15.60 -3.19
N TYR A 330 0.78 -14.72 -2.66
CA TYR A 330 0.71 -14.48 -1.21
C TYR A 330 0.30 -15.75 -0.44
N TYR A 331 -0.77 -16.40 -0.85
CA TYR A 331 -1.21 -17.67 -0.22
C TYR A 331 -0.15 -18.76 -0.35
N THR A 332 0.45 -18.89 -1.53
CA THR A 332 1.48 -19.91 -1.80
C THR A 332 2.75 -19.62 -1.00
N ASN A 333 3.16 -18.35 -0.88
CA ASN A 333 4.31 -17.95 -0.07
C ASN A 333 4.14 -18.32 1.41
N LEU A 334 2.95 -18.08 1.96
CA LEU A 334 2.63 -18.49 3.33
C LEU A 334 2.65 -20.02 3.50
N LEU A 335 2.13 -20.75 2.50
CA LEU A 335 2.05 -22.21 2.54
C LEU A 335 3.43 -22.89 2.47
N LEU A 336 4.38 -22.31 1.72
CA LEU A 336 5.73 -22.86 1.56
C LEU A 336 6.57 -22.84 2.84
N GLU A 337 6.14 -22.15 3.90
CA GLU A 337 6.69 -22.28 5.24
C GLU A 337 6.60 -23.72 5.75
N ASP A 338 5.57 -24.45 5.33
CA ASP A 338 5.34 -25.84 5.64
C ASP A 338 6.27 -26.74 4.78
N PRO A 339 7.22 -27.50 5.35
CA PRO A 339 8.18 -28.26 4.57
C PRO A 339 7.57 -29.30 3.61
N ASP A 340 6.39 -29.85 3.94
CA ASP A 340 5.68 -30.83 3.09
C ASP A 340 4.97 -30.18 1.89
N GLN A 341 4.94 -28.84 1.83
CA GLN A 341 4.31 -28.09 0.73
C GLN A 341 5.30 -27.49 -0.28
N ARG A 342 6.59 -27.72 -0.12
CA ARG A 342 7.65 -27.16 -0.99
C ARG A 342 7.67 -27.68 -2.43
N SER A 343 6.80 -28.62 -2.76
CA SER A 343 6.55 -29.05 -4.13
C SER A 343 5.55 -28.18 -4.90
N TRP A 344 5.11 -27.05 -4.32
CA TRP A 344 4.06 -26.21 -4.87
C TRP A 344 4.54 -24.78 -5.21
N GLY A 345 5.83 -24.61 -5.49
CA GLY A 345 6.34 -23.36 -6.05
C GLY A 345 5.67 -22.98 -7.36
N VAL A 346 5.73 -21.72 -7.73
CA VAL A 346 5.13 -21.17 -8.95
C VAL A 346 6.17 -20.92 -10.02
N SER A 347 5.88 -21.35 -11.25
CA SER A 347 6.56 -20.97 -12.47
C SER A 347 5.68 -19.98 -13.24
N GLY A 348 6.10 -18.73 -13.34
CA GLY A 348 5.40 -17.71 -14.08
C GLY A 348 5.65 -17.80 -15.58
N ALA A 349 4.56 -17.84 -16.38
CA ALA A 349 4.58 -17.81 -17.83
C ALA A 349 4.05 -16.46 -18.33
N MET A 350 4.93 -15.63 -18.85
CA MET A 350 4.63 -14.33 -19.45
C MET A 350 4.62 -14.50 -20.98
N ILE A 351 3.52 -14.13 -21.64
CA ILE A 351 3.32 -14.42 -23.07
C ILE A 351 2.95 -13.18 -23.90
N MET A 352 2.88 -12.01 -23.27
CA MET A 352 2.54 -10.77 -23.98
C MET A 352 3.80 -9.98 -24.31
N PRO A 353 3.86 -9.31 -25.50
CA PRO A 353 5.01 -8.45 -25.87
C PRO A 353 5.26 -7.33 -24.85
N GLY A 354 4.23 -6.84 -24.16
CA GLY A 354 4.34 -5.79 -23.13
C GLY A 354 4.95 -6.25 -21.81
N ASP A 355 5.13 -7.55 -21.59
CA ASP A 355 5.60 -8.10 -20.31
C ASP A 355 7.10 -7.91 -20.07
N GLY A 356 7.87 -7.58 -21.11
CA GLY A 356 9.36 -7.60 -21.09
C GLY A 356 9.98 -6.77 -19.96
N SER A 357 9.44 -5.60 -19.65
CA SER A 357 9.97 -4.76 -18.57
C SER A 357 9.80 -5.42 -17.21
N LEU A 358 8.61 -5.93 -16.91
CA LEU A 358 8.31 -6.63 -15.66
C LEU A 358 9.08 -7.96 -15.57
N PHE A 359 9.15 -8.71 -16.68
CA PHE A 359 9.93 -9.95 -16.76
C PHE A 359 11.40 -9.72 -16.40
N ASN A 360 12.05 -8.72 -17.01
CA ASN A 360 13.44 -8.42 -16.75
C ASN A 360 13.69 -8.00 -15.29
N ALA A 361 12.82 -7.16 -14.74
CA ALA A 361 12.92 -6.72 -13.35
C ALA A 361 12.75 -7.89 -12.36
N LEU A 362 11.74 -8.73 -12.55
CA LEU A 362 11.55 -9.94 -11.72
C LEU A 362 12.69 -10.95 -11.91
N LYS A 363 13.19 -11.12 -13.13
CA LYS A 363 14.33 -12.02 -13.41
C LYS A 363 15.61 -11.57 -12.69
N CYS A 364 15.89 -10.25 -12.67
CA CYS A 364 17.01 -9.69 -11.91
C CYS A 364 16.90 -9.97 -10.41
N ASN A 365 15.68 -9.94 -9.87
CA ASN A 365 15.39 -10.24 -8.48
C ASN A 365 15.13 -11.74 -8.23
N ARG A 366 15.44 -12.62 -9.19
CA ARG A 366 15.18 -14.07 -9.11
C ARG A 366 13.73 -14.44 -8.84
N GLY A 367 12.77 -13.60 -9.25
CA GLY A 367 11.33 -13.75 -9.01
C GLY A 367 10.86 -13.23 -7.65
N GLU A 368 11.72 -12.70 -6.81
CA GLU A 368 11.34 -12.10 -5.53
C GLU A 368 10.85 -10.66 -5.70
N TYR A 369 9.90 -10.26 -4.86
CA TYR A 369 9.36 -8.89 -4.83
C TYR A 369 8.73 -8.58 -3.49
N ASN A 370 8.39 -7.30 -3.25
CA ASN A 370 7.69 -6.87 -2.06
C ASN A 370 6.18 -6.71 -2.34
N LEU A 371 5.38 -7.24 -1.42
CA LEU A 371 3.94 -7.05 -1.38
C LEU A 371 3.59 -6.22 -0.15
N THR A 372 3.15 -4.99 -0.35
CA THR A 372 2.70 -4.10 0.72
C THR A 372 1.20 -4.28 0.94
N VAL A 373 0.85 -4.79 2.12
CA VAL A 373 -0.53 -4.91 2.59
C VAL A 373 -0.88 -3.66 3.38
N CYS A 374 -1.88 -2.91 2.90
CA CYS A 374 -2.30 -1.62 3.44
C CYS A 374 -3.60 -1.74 4.23
N GLU A 375 -3.52 -1.54 5.55
CA GLU A 375 -4.69 -1.58 6.43
C GLU A 375 -5.44 -0.23 6.46
N PRO A 376 -6.76 -0.22 6.74
CA PRO A 376 -7.53 1.01 6.95
C PRO A 376 -7.03 1.86 8.13
N SER A 377 -6.34 1.26 9.09
CA SER A 377 -5.64 1.93 10.20
C SER A 377 -4.51 2.84 9.70
N GLY A 378 -4.05 2.64 8.46
CA GLY A 378 -2.86 3.26 7.87
C GLY A 378 -1.55 2.55 8.26
N LYS A 379 -1.64 1.37 8.88
CA LYS A 379 -0.49 0.47 9.07
C LYS A 379 -0.21 -0.27 7.77
N ASN A 380 1.05 -0.33 7.38
CA ASN A 380 1.52 -1.09 6.23
C ASN A 380 2.40 -2.25 6.69
N THR A 381 2.14 -3.43 6.15
CA THR A 381 2.98 -4.62 6.34
C THR A 381 3.57 -5.03 4.99
N VAL A 382 4.89 -5.15 4.91
CA VAL A 382 5.60 -5.53 3.68
C VAL A 382 5.99 -6.99 3.76
N TYR A 383 5.44 -7.81 2.89
CA TYR A 383 5.80 -9.22 2.75
C TYR A 383 6.84 -9.37 1.64
N ARG A 384 7.97 -10.01 1.95
CA ARG A 384 8.88 -10.51 0.92
C ARG A 384 8.29 -11.78 0.34
N ILE A 385 7.96 -11.79 -0.94
CA ILE A 385 7.37 -12.94 -1.63
C ILE A 385 8.47 -13.69 -2.39
N GLY A 386 8.57 -14.99 -2.13
CA GLY A 386 9.56 -15.88 -2.72
C GLY A 386 8.98 -17.10 -3.45
N SER A 387 7.66 -17.23 -3.51
CA SER A 387 6.95 -18.39 -4.10
C SER A 387 7.08 -18.49 -5.63
N LEU A 388 7.38 -17.38 -6.32
CA LEU A 388 7.67 -17.34 -7.76
C LEU A 388 9.13 -17.78 -8.00
N VAL A 389 9.35 -19.08 -8.12
CA VAL A 389 10.69 -19.67 -8.16
C VAL A 389 11.26 -19.84 -9.57
N GLU A 390 10.41 -19.76 -10.58
CA GLU A 390 10.78 -19.83 -11.99
C GLU A 390 10.00 -18.81 -12.80
N LEU A 391 10.60 -18.21 -13.81
CA LEU A 391 9.95 -17.22 -14.66
C LEU A 391 10.42 -17.39 -16.12
N ASN A 392 9.45 -17.48 -17.04
CA ASN A 392 9.71 -17.68 -18.47
C ASN A 392 8.92 -16.67 -19.30
N TRP A 393 9.52 -16.14 -20.36
CA TRP A 393 8.86 -15.21 -21.29
C TRP A 393 8.81 -15.79 -22.70
N GLY A 394 7.61 -15.98 -23.21
CA GLY A 394 7.35 -16.65 -24.48
C GLY A 394 7.89 -15.92 -25.70
N GLU A 395 8.14 -14.61 -25.63
CA GLU A 395 8.78 -13.84 -26.70
C GLU A 395 10.30 -14.10 -26.78
N GLU A 396 10.95 -14.53 -25.67
CA GLU A 396 12.35 -14.99 -25.72
C GLU A 396 12.42 -16.42 -26.26
N ASP A 397 11.68 -17.35 -25.65
CA ASP A 397 11.63 -18.77 -26.02
C ASP A 397 10.34 -19.41 -25.49
N SER A 398 9.61 -20.05 -26.35
CA SER A 398 8.37 -20.78 -25.99
C SER A 398 8.64 -22.13 -25.33
N GLU A 399 9.75 -22.76 -25.60
CA GLU A 399 10.06 -24.13 -25.16
C GLU A 399 10.11 -24.30 -23.64
N PRO A 400 10.71 -23.38 -22.84
CA PRO A 400 10.73 -23.51 -21.38
C PRO A 400 9.32 -23.56 -20.78
N ILE A 401 8.38 -22.75 -21.28
CA ILE A 401 6.98 -22.75 -20.82
C ILE A 401 6.33 -24.10 -21.13
N ILE A 402 6.47 -24.60 -22.38
CA ILE A 402 5.88 -25.86 -22.80
C ILE A 402 6.49 -27.05 -22.02
N ALA A 403 7.81 -27.04 -21.84
CA ALA A 403 8.52 -28.07 -21.07
C ALA A 403 8.09 -28.07 -19.60
N ARG A 404 7.86 -26.89 -19.01
CA ARG A 404 7.39 -26.76 -17.63
C ARG A 404 5.96 -27.29 -17.48
N ILE A 405 5.04 -27.00 -18.41
CA ILE A 405 3.69 -27.57 -18.41
C ILE A 405 3.78 -29.11 -18.49
N ALA A 406 4.68 -29.64 -19.34
CA ALA A 406 4.85 -31.07 -19.54
C ALA A 406 5.51 -31.79 -18.34
N ALA A 407 6.18 -31.09 -17.46
CA ALA A 407 6.96 -31.67 -16.36
C ALA A 407 6.05 -32.47 -15.38
N PRO A 408 6.50 -33.65 -14.90
CA PRO A 408 5.73 -34.46 -13.95
C PRO A 408 5.45 -33.77 -12.62
N SER A 409 6.30 -32.80 -12.22
CA SER A 409 6.10 -31.98 -11.01
C SER A 409 4.93 -31.02 -11.14
N THR A 410 4.63 -30.53 -12.35
CA THR A 410 3.52 -29.62 -12.59
C THR A 410 2.18 -30.36 -12.46
N LYS A 411 1.32 -29.87 -11.58
CA LYS A 411 0.01 -30.44 -11.27
C LYS A 411 -1.14 -29.50 -11.60
N ILE A 412 -0.88 -28.20 -11.61
CA ILE A 412 -1.88 -27.16 -11.80
C ILE A 412 -1.36 -26.11 -12.78
N ILE A 413 -2.24 -25.67 -13.68
CA ILE A 413 -2.07 -24.43 -14.45
C ILE A 413 -3.05 -23.43 -13.89
N THR A 414 -2.59 -22.24 -13.53
CA THR A 414 -3.45 -21.15 -13.03
C THR A 414 -3.45 -19.98 -14.01
N LEU A 415 -4.57 -19.26 -14.10
CA LEU A 415 -4.79 -18.21 -15.09
C LEU A 415 -5.25 -16.90 -14.43
N THR A 416 -4.61 -15.80 -14.82
CA THR A 416 -5.13 -14.43 -14.67
C THR A 416 -4.90 -13.69 -15.99
N ILE A 417 -5.71 -14.04 -17.00
CA ILE A 417 -5.56 -13.62 -18.40
C ILE A 417 -6.63 -12.59 -18.82
N THR A 418 -7.43 -12.14 -17.84
CA THR A 418 -8.58 -11.24 -17.98
C THR A 418 -9.71 -11.82 -18.85
N GLU A 419 -10.87 -11.16 -18.83
CA GLU A 419 -12.07 -11.61 -19.55
C GLU A 419 -11.81 -11.80 -21.06
N GLY A 420 -11.04 -10.89 -21.65
CA GLY A 420 -10.66 -10.95 -23.08
C GLY A 420 -9.77 -12.12 -23.44
N GLY A 421 -9.03 -12.69 -22.46
CA GLY A 421 -8.13 -13.82 -22.65
C GLY A 421 -8.85 -15.14 -22.93
N TYR A 422 -10.14 -15.24 -22.57
CA TYR A 422 -10.96 -16.45 -22.83
C TYR A 422 -11.63 -16.44 -24.21
N LYS A 423 -11.51 -15.35 -24.96
CA LYS A 423 -12.04 -15.28 -26.32
C LYS A 423 -11.12 -16.05 -27.26
N VAL A 424 -11.64 -17.15 -27.81
CA VAL A 424 -10.83 -18.03 -28.65
C VAL A 424 -10.61 -17.40 -30.01
N ASP A 425 -9.33 -17.15 -30.35
CA ASP A 425 -8.87 -16.87 -31.70
C ASP A 425 -8.01 -18.06 -32.15
N ILE A 426 -8.59 -18.91 -32.99
CA ILE A 426 -7.98 -20.17 -33.44
C ILE A 426 -6.68 -19.93 -34.22
N ASP A 427 -6.55 -18.82 -34.87
CA ASP A 427 -5.40 -18.51 -35.74
C ASP A 427 -4.34 -17.66 -35.04
N ARG A 428 -4.59 -17.17 -33.83
CA ARG A 428 -3.61 -16.42 -33.06
C ARG A 428 -2.44 -17.31 -32.62
N PRO A 429 -1.22 -17.06 -33.10
CA PRO A 429 -0.04 -17.80 -32.69
C PRO A 429 0.31 -17.49 -31.23
N HIS A 430 0.96 -18.41 -30.56
CA HIS A 430 1.49 -18.25 -29.20
C HIS A 430 0.45 -17.73 -28.18
N SER A 431 -0.83 -18.11 -28.37
CA SER A 431 -1.89 -17.86 -27.37
C SER A 431 -1.71 -18.79 -26.17
N VAL A 432 -2.33 -18.44 -25.03
CA VAL A 432 -2.37 -19.34 -23.85
C VAL A 432 -2.86 -20.73 -24.21
N PHE A 433 -3.86 -20.80 -25.09
CA PHE A 433 -4.42 -22.07 -25.58
C PHE A 433 -3.39 -22.92 -26.32
N TRP A 434 -2.54 -22.29 -27.14
CA TRP A 434 -1.47 -22.96 -27.87
C TRP A 434 -0.39 -23.53 -26.93
N TYR A 435 0.10 -22.73 -25.97
CA TYR A 435 1.09 -23.18 -24.99
C TYR A 435 0.57 -24.38 -24.18
N VAL A 436 -0.67 -24.29 -23.72
CA VAL A 436 -1.29 -25.36 -22.95
C VAL A 436 -1.48 -26.61 -23.84
N ALA A 437 -1.97 -26.48 -25.08
CA ALA A 437 -2.14 -27.61 -25.99
C ALA A 437 -0.82 -28.35 -26.27
N GLU A 438 0.28 -27.63 -26.57
CA GLU A 438 1.59 -28.24 -26.79
C GLU A 438 2.12 -28.95 -25.52
N GLY A 439 1.93 -28.35 -24.34
CA GLY A 439 2.26 -28.98 -23.07
C GLY A 439 1.42 -30.24 -22.80
N LEU A 440 0.10 -30.20 -23.03
CA LEU A 440 -0.81 -31.31 -22.84
C LEU A 440 -0.53 -32.46 -23.81
N LYS A 441 -0.15 -32.17 -25.04
CA LYS A 441 0.29 -33.18 -26.01
C LYS A 441 1.43 -34.05 -25.47
N ARG A 442 2.42 -33.42 -24.79
CA ARG A 442 3.50 -34.14 -24.13
C ARG A 442 3.04 -34.92 -22.90
N ARG A 443 2.11 -34.34 -22.11
CA ARG A 443 1.52 -34.99 -20.92
C ARG A 443 0.68 -36.18 -21.31
N MET A 444 -0.08 -36.10 -22.39
CA MET A 444 -0.86 -37.21 -22.96
C MET A 444 0.01 -38.44 -23.23
N ALA A 445 1.20 -38.21 -23.83
CA ALA A 445 2.15 -39.30 -24.10
C ALA A 445 2.70 -39.96 -22.82
N ALA A 446 2.75 -39.18 -21.71
CA ALA A 446 3.23 -39.65 -20.41
C ALA A 446 2.11 -40.12 -19.46
N GLY A 447 0.83 -39.95 -19.82
CA GLY A 447 -0.32 -40.27 -18.97
C GLY A 447 -0.45 -39.39 -17.71
N LEU A 448 -0.08 -38.12 -17.80
CA LEU A 448 -0.03 -37.21 -16.65
C LEU A 448 -1.23 -36.25 -16.65
N PRO A 449 -2.26 -36.44 -15.80
CA PRO A 449 -3.39 -35.53 -15.70
C PRO A 449 -2.99 -34.18 -15.09
N ILE A 450 -3.82 -33.14 -15.25
CA ILE A 450 -3.57 -31.80 -14.78
C ILE A 450 -4.88 -31.06 -14.47
N THR A 451 -4.81 -30.05 -13.60
CA THR A 451 -5.92 -29.12 -13.35
C THR A 451 -5.62 -27.75 -13.97
N ILE A 452 -6.61 -27.14 -14.62
CA ILE A 452 -6.55 -25.75 -15.10
C ILE A 452 -7.51 -24.93 -14.25
N LEU A 453 -6.97 -24.00 -13.46
CA LEU A 453 -7.70 -23.20 -12.49
C LEU A 453 -7.68 -21.72 -12.91
N SER A 454 -8.83 -21.21 -13.30
CA SER A 454 -9.00 -19.78 -13.53
C SER A 454 -9.07 -19.02 -12.20
N CYS A 455 -8.30 -17.92 -12.09
CA CYS A 455 -8.33 -16.96 -10.99
C CYS A 455 -8.77 -15.57 -11.50
N ASP A 456 -9.48 -15.52 -12.64
CA ASP A 456 -10.04 -14.28 -13.18
C ASP A 456 -11.41 -13.96 -12.57
N ASN A 457 -11.76 -12.69 -12.58
CA ASN A 457 -13.01 -12.17 -12.01
C ASN A 457 -14.18 -12.38 -12.99
N LEU A 458 -14.46 -13.63 -13.32
CA LEU A 458 -15.56 -14.08 -14.18
C LEU A 458 -16.50 -14.99 -13.40
N GLN A 459 -17.80 -14.90 -13.66
CA GLN A 459 -18.76 -15.85 -13.12
C GLN A 459 -18.55 -17.22 -13.80
N HIS A 460 -18.51 -18.30 -13.01
CA HIS A 460 -18.21 -19.65 -13.47
C HIS A 460 -16.93 -19.71 -14.33
N ASN A 461 -15.86 -19.11 -13.81
CA ASN A 461 -14.60 -18.94 -14.53
C ASN A 461 -13.95 -20.25 -14.98
N GLY A 462 -14.08 -21.33 -14.19
CA GLY A 462 -13.63 -22.67 -14.55
C GLY A 462 -14.40 -23.24 -15.74
N ALA A 463 -15.75 -23.15 -15.74
CA ALA A 463 -16.59 -23.59 -16.86
C ALA A 463 -16.32 -22.75 -18.13
N THR A 464 -16.00 -21.47 -17.98
CA THR A 464 -15.61 -20.60 -19.10
C THR A 464 -14.25 -21.04 -19.67
N ALA A 465 -13.28 -21.32 -18.80
CA ALA A 465 -11.98 -21.86 -19.19
C ALA A 465 -12.15 -23.20 -19.93
N GLU A 466 -12.90 -24.15 -19.36
CA GLU A 466 -13.17 -25.44 -19.98
C GLU A 466 -13.69 -25.26 -21.41
N ARG A 467 -14.75 -24.47 -21.58
CA ARG A 467 -15.36 -24.24 -22.90
C ARG A 467 -14.34 -23.66 -23.89
N SER A 468 -13.57 -22.64 -23.49
CA SER A 468 -12.61 -22.00 -24.38
C SER A 468 -11.43 -22.90 -24.74
N PHE A 469 -10.85 -23.62 -23.77
CA PHE A 469 -9.78 -24.58 -24.04
C PHE A 469 -10.23 -25.75 -24.89
N MET A 470 -11.41 -26.33 -24.62
CA MET A 470 -11.96 -27.44 -25.39
C MET A 470 -12.35 -27.04 -26.82
N GLU A 471 -12.85 -25.80 -27.02
CA GLU A 471 -13.07 -25.23 -28.36
C GLU A 471 -11.76 -25.18 -29.17
N TYR A 472 -10.71 -24.61 -28.59
CA TYR A 472 -9.39 -24.52 -29.23
C TYR A 472 -8.80 -25.91 -29.50
N PHE A 473 -8.82 -26.80 -28.51
CA PHE A 473 -8.29 -28.16 -28.66
C PHE A 473 -9.04 -28.93 -29.76
N SER A 474 -10.36 -28.87 -29.76
CA SER A 474 -11.17 -29.54 -30.79
C SER A 474 -10.84 -29.06 -32.20
N ALA A 475 -10.54 -27.80 -32.37
CA ALA A 475 -10.22 -27.20 -33.68
C ALA A 475 -8.79 -27.49 -34.16
N LYS A 476 -7.78 -27.51 -33.28
CA LYS A 476 -6.35 -27.58 -33.65
C LYS A 476 -5.65 -28.87 -33.17
N TYR A 477 -6.13 -29.50 -32.10
CA TYR A 477 -5.50 -30.63 -31.40
C TYR A 477 -6.56 -31.69 -31.00
N PRO A 478 -7.30 -32.29 -31.95
CA PRO A 478 -8.44 -33.16 -31.60
C PRO A 478 -8.08 -34.38 -30.72
N GLU A 479 -6.87 -34.87 -30.81
CA GLU A 479 -6.39 -35.95 -29.94
C GLU A 479 -6.20 -35.47 -28.49
N VAL A 480 -5.77 -34.21 -28.29
CA VAL A 480 -5.66 -33.58 -26.96
C VAL A 480 -7.06 -33.31 -26.41
N ALA A 481 -8.03 -32.90 -27.25
CA ALA A 481 -9.40 -32.66 -26.82
C ALA A 481 -10.03 -33.94 -26.22
N VAL A 482 -9.94 -35.07 -26.93
CA VAL A 482 -10.45 -36.36 -26.45
C VAL A 482 -9.77 -36.81 -25.17
N TRP A 483 -8.45 -36.65 -25.07
CA TRP A 483 -7.71 -36.99 -23.86
C TRP A 483 -8.08 -36.09 -22.69
N ALA A 484 -8.26 -34.79 -22.92
CA ALA A 484 -8.56 -33.79 -21.91
C ALA A 484 -9.88 -34.05 -21.18
N GLU A 485 -10.91 -34.57 -21.85
CA GLU A 485 -12.22 -34.93 -21.25
C GLU A 485 -12.10 -35.76 -19.96
N SER A 486 -11.07 -36.60 -19.86
CA SER A 486 -10.88 -37.50 -18.70
C SER A 486 -9.63 -37.20 -17.88
N ASN A 487 -8.78 -36.27 -18.33
CA ASN A 487 -7.45 -36.03 -17.73
C ASN A 487 -7.19 -34.56 -17.36
N VAL A 488 -8.15 -33.67 -17.68
CA VAL A 488 -8.06 -32.25 -17.29
C VAL A 488 -9.32 -31.86 -16.51
N THR A 489 -9.15 -31.19 -15.40
CA THR A 489 -10.26 -30.62 -14.62
C THR A 489 -10.20 -29.10 -14.60
N PHE A 490 -11.37 -28.46 -14.51
CA PHE A 490 -11.55 -27.02 -14.54
C PHE A 490 -12.41 -26.57 -13.35
N PRO A 491 -11.87 -26.52 -12.12
CA PRO A 491 -12.61 -26.03 -10.98
C PRO A 491 -12.95 -24.55 -11.15
N ASN A 492 -14.16 -24.14 -10.72
CA ASN A 492 -14.48 -22.73 -10.58
C ASN A 492 -13.82 -22.18 -9.33
N SER A 493 -13.53 -20.88 -9.34
CA SER A 493 -13.02 -20.17 -8.17
C SER A 493 -13.59 -18.75 -8.06
N MET A 494 -13.71 -18.26 -6.85
CA MET A 494 -14.03 -16.86 -6.56
C MET A 494 -12.85 -16.24 -5.85
N VAL A 495 -12.29 -15.19 -6.42
CA VAL A 495 -11.13 -14.43 -5.93
C VAL A 495 -11.56 -13.02 -5.55
N ASP A 496 -11.06 -12.50 -4.43
CA ASP A 496 -11.33 -11.12 -4.00
C ASP A 496 -10.15 -10.52 -3.24
N ARG A 497 -9.58 -9.48 -3.78
CA ARG A 497 -8.61 -8.57 -3.17
C ARG A 497 -8.50 -7.31 -4.01
N ILE A 498 -8.63 -6.13 -3.42
CA ILE A 498 -8.37 -4.87 -4.13
C ILE A 498 -6.86 -4.69 -4.28
N THR A 499 -6.42 -4.65 -5.53
CA THR A 499 -5.02 -4.47 -5.90
C THR A 499 -4.95 -3.35 -6.94
N PRO A 500 -4.67 -2.10 -6.52
CA PRO A 500 -4.58 -0.97 -7.43
C PRO A 500 -3.35 -1.08 -8.34
N ALA A 501 -3.33 -0.29 -9.41
CA ALA A 501 -2.13 -0.17 -10.24
C ALA A 501 -0.97 0.39 -9.41
N THR A 502 0.20 -0.21 -9.55
CA THR A 502 1.42 0.24 -8.87
C THR A 502 1.79 1.63 -9.37
N LYS A 503 2.01 2.57 -8.45
CA LYS A 503 2.38 3.95 -8.75
C LYS A 503 3.84 4.24 -8.44
N SER A 504 4.57 3.28 -7.88
CA SER A 504 5.92 3.44 -7.36
C SER A 504 7.00 3.07 -8.38
N GLY A 505 8.25 3.50 -8.14
CA GLY A 505 9.36 3.36 -9.07
C GLY A 505 9.85 1.94 -9.31
N ASP A 506 9.58 1.00 -8.40
CA ASP A 506 9.89 -0.41 -8.63
C ASP A 506 8.67 -1.13 -9.22
N ILE A 507 8.78 -1.48 -10.51
CA ILE A 507 7.74 -2.22 -11.25
C ILE A 507 7.42 -3.58 -10.64
N THR A 508 8.30 -4.13 -9.80
CA THR A 508 8.08 -5.41 -9.13
C THR A 508 7.26 -5.28 -7.87
N ASP A 509 7.23 -4.13 -7.21
CA ASP A 509 6.45 -3.90 -5.99
C ASP A 509 4.95 -3.90 -6.25
N VAL A 510 4.21 -4.49 -5.33
CA VAL A 510 2.75 -4.58 -5.40
C VAL A 510 2.12 -4.06 -4.11
N HIS A 511 1.06 -3.27 -4.23
CA HIS A 511 0.25 -2.81 -3.10
C HIS A 511 -1.14 -3.43 -3.17
N CYS A 512 -1.69 -3.81 -2.01
CA CYS A 512 -3.04 -4.36 -1.90
C CYS A 512 -3.68 -4.02 -0.55
N GLU A 513 -4.99 -4.24 -0.46
CA GLU A 513 -5.70 -4.15 0.82
C GLU A 513 -5.38 -5.33 1.75
N ASP A 514 -5.73 -5.17 3.02
CA ASP A 514 -5.60 -6.21 4.06
C ASP A 514 -6.60 -7.37 3.87
N PHE A 515 -7.75 -7.12 3.24
CA PHE A 515 -8.72 -8.17 2.92
C PHE A 515 -8.23 -9.05 1.78
N ILE A 516 -8.40 -10.36 1.95
CA ILE A 516 -8.18 -11.35 0.90
C ILE A 516 -9.18 -12.49 1.06
N GLN A 517 -9.75 -12.96 -0.04
CA GLN A 517 -10.58 -14.14 -0.06
C GLN A 517 -10.33 -14.96 -1.33
N TRP A 518 -10.25 -16.27 -1.16
CA TRP A 518 -10.19 -17.23 -2.26
C TRP A 518 -11.06 -18.43 -1.92
N VAL A 519 -12.06 -18.69 -2.74
CA VAL A 519 -12.94 -19.86 -2.64
C VAL A 519 -12.78 -20.68 -3.91
N VAL A 520 -12.55 -21.99 -3.79
CA VAL A 520 -12.22 -22.88 -4.91
C VAL A 520 -13.03 -24.16 -4.81
N GLU A 521 -13.55 -24.62 -5.93
CA GLU A 521 -14.13 -25.97 -6.02
C GLU A 521 -13.05 -27.05 -5.88
N ASP A 522 -13.25 -28.03 -5.01
CA ASP A 522 -12.26 -29.10 -4.76
C ASP A 522 -12.29 -30.21 -5.84
N LYS A 523 -11.97 -29.82 -7.08
CA LYS A 523 -11.98 -30.69 -8.27
C LYS A 523 -10.58 -30.82 -8.89
N PHE A 524 -9.59 -31.29 -8.10
CA PHE A 524 -8.19 -31.41 -8.52
C PHE A 524 -7.82 -32.85 -8.87
N ILE A 525 -7.60 -33.15 -10.16
CA ILE A 525 -7.32 -34.53 -10.63
C ILE A 525 -5.89 -35.01 -10.30
N ALA A 526 -4.92 -34.10 -10.17
CA ALA A 526 -3.51 -34.44 -9.96
C ALA A 526 -3.01 -34.12 -8.53
N GLY A 527 -3.92 -33.82 -7.60
CA GLY A 527 -3.61 -33.30 -6.27
C GLY A 527 -3.46 -31.78 -6.26
N ARG A 528 -3.45 -31.20 -5.05
CA ARG A 528 -3.39 -29.76 -4.84
C ARG A 528 -2.57 -29.38 -3.59
N PRO A 529 -2.12 -28.12 -3.49
CA PRO A 529 -1.57 -27.57 -2.25
C PRO A 529 -2.61 -27.61 -1.11
N ALA A 530 -2.14 -27.70 0.11
CA ALA A 530 -2.98 -27.61 1.31
C ALA A 530 -3.30 -26.12 1.63
N TRP A 531 -3.80 -25.36 0.65
CA TRP A 531 -4.08 -23.92 0.77
C TRP A 531 -5.08 -23.58 1.89
N GLU A 532 -5.91 -24.53 2.32
CA GLU A 532 -6.78 -24.37 3.49
C GLU A 532 -6.04 -24.05 4.77
N ARG A 533 -4.76 -24.47 4.89
CA ARG A 533 -3.91 -24.15 6.03
C ARG A 533 -3.58 -22.66 6.15
N VAL A 534 -3.68 -21.94 5.03
CA VAL A 534 -3.38 -20.50 4.95
C VAL A 534 -4.61 -19.64 4.62
N GLY A 535 -5.83 -20.23 4.71
CA GLY A 535 -7.09 -19.50 4.66
C GLY A 535 -7.87 -19.56 3.34
N VAL A 536 -7.43 -20.37 2.37
CA VAL A 536 -8.26 -20.63 1.18
C VAL A 536 -9.44 -21.52 1.53
N GLN A 537 -10.61 -21.20 1.03
CA GLN A 537 -11.84 -21.94 1.28
C GLN A 537 -12.09 -22.93 0.14
N PHE A 538 -12.31 -24.21 0.47
CA PHE A 538 -12.75 -25.22 -0.52
C PHE A 538 -14.22 -25.51 -0.38
N THR A 539 -14.90 -25.69 -1.51
CA THR A 539 -16.34 -25.97 -1.58
C THR A 539 -16.65 -26.91 -2.75
N ASP A 540 -17.83 -27.50 -2.74
CA ASP A 540 -18.35 -28.26 -3.90
C ASP A 540 -18.97 -27.32 -4.96
N ASP A 541 -19.37 -26.10 -4.58
CA ASP A 541 -20.00 -25.10 -5.45
C ASP A 541 -19.62 -23.69 -5.00
N VAL A 542 -18.98 -22.90 -5.87
CA VAL A 542 -18.61 -21.49 -5.60
C VAL A 542 -19.73 -20.51 -5.88
N THR A 543 -20.81 -20.93 -6.58
CA THR A 543 -21.87 -20.04 -7.05
C THR A 543 -22.48 -19.15 -5.96
N PRO A 544 -22.74 -19.64 -4.72
CA PRO A 544 -23.24 -18.78 -3.64
C PRO A 544 -22.29 -17.63 -3.27
N TYR A 545 -20.98 -17.90 -3.29
CA TYR A 545 -19.95 -16.90 -2.98
C TYR A 545 -19.79 -15.87 -4.10
N GLU A 546 -19.83 -16.32 -5.37
CA GLU A 546 -19.84 -15.44 -6.54
C GLU A 546 -21.05 -14.49 -6.48
N ASN A 547 -22.25 -15.03 -6.29
CA ASN A 547 -23.48 -14.24 -6.21
C ASN A 547 -23.45 -13.22 -5.07
N MET A 548 -22.94 -13.60 -3.89
CA MET A 548 -22.77 -12.70 -2.76
C MET A 548 -21.83 -11.54 -3.11
N LYS A 549 -20.65 -11.83 -3.67
CA LYS A 549 -19.66 -10.82 -4.09
C LYS A 549 -20.22 -9.90 -5.18
N LEU A 550 -20.83 -10.46 -6.23
CA LEU A 550 -21.37 -9.69 -7.35
C LEU A 550 -22.48 -8.75 -6.91
N SER A 551 -23.41 -9.25 -6.08
CA SER A 551 -24.59 -8.50 -5.66
C SER A 551 -24.31 -7.49 -4.55
N LEU A 552 -23.42 -7.80 -3.59
CA LEU A 552 -23.12 -6.90 -2.47
C LEU A 552 -21.92 -5.98 -2.77
N LEU A 553 -20.78 -6.51 -3.21
CA LEU A 553 -19.58 -5.68 -3.46
C LEU A 553 -19.67 -4.95 -4.80
N ASN A 554 -19.84 -5.69 -5.91
CA ASN A 554 -19.72 -5.10 -7.24
C ASN A 554 -20.91 -4.19 -7.57
N ALA A 555 -22.14 -4.58 -7.18
CA ALA A 555 -23.31 -3.72 -7.35
C ALA A 555 -23.23 -2.44 -6.51
N SER A 556 -22.68 -2.52 -5.29
CA SER A 556 -22.43 -1.34 -4.46
C SER A 556 -21.43 -0.38 -5.08
N HIS A 557 -20.36 -0.90 -5.71
CA HIS A 557 -19.43 -0.08 -6.49
C HIS A 557 -20.14 0.66 -7.63
N SER A 558 -21.04 -0.01 -8.36
CA SER A 558 -21.81 0.63 -9.43
C SER A 558 -22.74 1.72 -8.90
N LEU A 559 -23.43 1.47 -7.77
CA LEU A 559 -24.32 2.46 -7.14
C LEU A 559 -23.55 3.68 -6.62
N LEU A 560 -22.33 3.48 -6.14
CA LEU A 560 -21.48 4.53 -5.59
C LEU A 560 -20.86 5.39 -6.69
N CYS A 561 -20.28 4.76 -7.75
CA CYS A 561 -19.30 5.42 -8.60
C CYS A 561 -19.89 6.52 -9.50
N TYR A 562 -21.03 6.28 -10.17
CA TYR A 562 -21.56 7.25 -11.14
C TYR A 562 -22.04 8.53 -10.47
N PRO A 563 -22.89 8.50 -9.42
CA PRO A 563 -23.29 9.73 -8.75
C PRO A 563 -22.11 10.45 -8.11
N ALA A 564 -21.18 9.73 -7.48
CA ALA A 564 -20.01 10.34 -6.87
C ALA A 564 -19.08 11.03 -7.91
N TYR A 565 -18.90 10.41 -9.08
CA TYR A 565 -18.08 11.03 -10.12
C TYR A 565 -18.72 12.29 -10.69
N LEU A 566 -20.05 12.30 -10.84
CA LEU A 566 -20.81 13.48 -11.25
C LEU A 566 -20.72 14.63 -10.24
N GLU A 567 -20.74 14.36 -8.94
CA GLU A 567 -20.51 15.36 -7.87
C GLU A 567 -19.03 15.83 -7.80
N GLY A 568 -18.10 15.17 -8.48
CA GLY A 568 -16.69 15.57 -8.51
C GLY A 568 -15.77 14.77 -7.61
N PHE A 569 -16.24 13.73 -6.93
CA PHE A 569 -15.36 12.81 -6.20
C PHE A 569 -14.43 12.05 -7.16
N ARG A 570 -13.23 11.76 -6.71
CA ARG A 570 -12.23 11.00 -7.49
C ARG A 570 -11.74 9.74 -6.76
N LYS A 571 -11.92 9.66 -5.45
CA LYS A 571 -11.45 8.58 -4.58
C LYS A 571 -12.60 7.94 -3.81
N VAL A 572 -12.62 6.61 -3.74
CA VAL A 572 -13.69 5.83 -3.09
C VAL A 572 -13.77 6.10 -1.60
N ASP A 573 -12.62 6.18 -0.92
CA ASP A 573 -12.52 6.49 0.50
C ASP A 573 -13.13 7.87 0.83
N ALA A 574 -12.90 8.88 -0.03
CA ALA A 574 -13.50 10.20 0.13
C ALA A 574 -15.03 10.17 -0.05
N VAL A 575 -15.55 9.32 -0.95
CA VAL A 575 -17.01 9.12 -1.11
C VAL A 575 -17.59 8.50 0.15
N LEU A 576 -16.96 7.48 0.72
CA LEU A 576 -17.47 6.80 1.93
C LEU A 576 -17.28 7.61 3.23
N ALA A 577 -16.41 8.64 3.22
CA ALA A 577 -16.35 9.64 4.29
C ALA A 577 -17.58 10.54 4.33
N ASP A 578 -18.30 10.71 3.20
CA ASP A 578 -19.58 11.41 3.13
C ASP A 578 -20.71 10.51 3.64
N SER A 579 -21.38 10.96 4.70
CA SER A 579 -22.45 10.20 5.37
C SER A 579 -23.64 9.88 4.46
N ARG A 580 -23.90 10.70 3.43
CA ARG A 580 -24.98 10.48 2.44
C ARG A 580 -24.73 9.20 1.65
N TYR A 581 -23.52 9.05 1.11
CA TYR A 581 -23.12 7.86 0.36
C TYR A 581 -22.97 6.63 1.25
N ARG A 582 -22.39 6.78 2.44
CA ARG A 582 -22.30 5.68 3.39
C ARG A 582 -23.68 5.11 3.73
N SER A 583 -24.66 5.98 3.98
CA SER A 583 -26.05 5.57 4.23
C SER A 583 -26.71 4.94 3.01
N LEU A 584 -26.53 5.51 1.81
CA LEU A 584 -27.03 4.95 0.55
C LEU A 584 -26.55 3.51 0.37
N ILE A 585 -25.24 3.28 0.43
CA ILE A 585 -24.65 1.95 0.22
C ILE A 585 -25.07 0.96 1.29
N LYS A 586 -25.09 1.39 2.57
CA LYS A 586 -25.56 0.52 3.64
C LYS A 586 -27.00 0.10 3.44
N THR A 587 -27.91 1.05 3.16
CA THR A 587 -29.33 0.77 2.94
C THR A 587 -29.55 -0.12 1.71
N PHE A 588 -28.83 0.13 0.62
CA PHE A 588 -28.88 -0.73 -0.57
C PHE A 588 -28.50 -2.18 -0.26
N MET A 589 -27.40 -2.40 0.44
CA MET A 589 -26.98 -3.75 0.82
C MET A 589 -28.01 -4.42 1.75
N ASP A 590 -28.52 -3.69 2.76
CA ASP A 590 -29.40 -4.27 3.78
C ASP A 590 -30.81 -4.51 3.27
N VAL A 591 -31.37 -3.58 2.51
CA VAL A 591 -32.79 -3.56 2.16
C VAL A 591 -33.04 -4.09 0.75
N ASP A 592 -32.21 -3.71 -0.24
CA ASP A 592 -32.48 -4.04 -1.64
C ASP A 592 -31.83 -5.37 -2.06
N VAL A 593 -30.62 -5.64 -1.56
CA VAL A 593 -29.81 -6.78 -2.04
C VAL A 593 -29.95 -8.01 -1.14
N THR A 594 -29.78 -7.87 0.16
CA THR A 594 -29.77 -9.01 1.11
C THR A 594 -30.97 -9.94 0.99
N PRO A 595 -32.23 -9.46 0.75
CA PRO A 595 -33.37 -10.37 0.56
C PRO A 595 -33.26 -11.32 -0.62
N TYR A 596 -32.39 -11.01 -1.60
CA TYR A 596 -32.24 -11.76 -2.84
C TYR A 596 -30.95 -12.56 -2.95
N VAL A 597 -30.08 -12.47 -1.94
CA VAL A 597 -28.78 -13.15 -1.90
C VAL A 597 -28.74 -14.12 -0.73
N PRO A 598 -28.88 -15.43 -0.99
CA PRO A 598 -28.72 -16.42 0.06
C PRO A 598 -27.29 -16.40 0.60
N ALA A 599 -27.12 -16.46 1.91
CA ALA A 599 -25.81 -16.56 2.54
C ALA A 599 -25.15 -17.88 2.17
N PRO A 600 -23.88 -17.87 1.74
CA PRO A 600 -23.10 -19.11 1.63
C PRO A 600 -22.97 -19.79 2.99
N ALA A 601 -22.74 -21.10 2.99
CA ALA A 601 -22.60 -21.85 4.23
C ALA A 601 -21.49 -21.28 5.13
N GLY A 602 -21.83 -20.97 6.38
CA GLY A 602 -20.89 -20.44 7.37
C GLY A 602 -20.52 -18.95 7.20
N VAL A 603 -21.17 -18.22 6.30
CA VAL A 603 -20.96 -16.78 6.11
C VAL A 603 -22.05 -15.97 6.80
N ASP A 604 -21.62 -15.01 7.64
CA ASP A 604 -22.49 -13.97 8.19
C ASP A 604 -22.52 -12.77 7.22
N LEU A 605 -23.70 -12.52 6.62
CA LEU A 605 -23.86 -11.42 5.67
C LEU A 605 -23.73 -10.05 6.33
N ASP A 606 -24.06 -9.88 7.60
CA ASP A 606 -23.95 -8.59 8.29
C ASP A 606 -22.47 -8.26 8.56
N GLU A 607 -21.69 -9.24 8.96
CA GLU A 607 -20.25 -9.11 9.08
C GLU A 607 -19.58 -8.83 7.73
N TYR A 608 -20.00 -9.53 6.67
CA TYR A 608 -19.51 -9.30 5.32
C TYR A 608 -19.79 -7.87 4.83
N LYS A 609 -21.02 -7.36 5.01
CA LYS A 609 -21.40 -5.98 4.66
C LYS A 609 -20.62 -4.93 5.45
N ALA A 610 -20.41 -5.17 6.75
CA ALA A 610 -19.57 -4.29 7.58
C ALA A 610 -18.12 -4.26 7.07
N THR A 611 -17.60 -5.42 6.67
CA THR A 611 -16.28 -5.53 6.05
C THR A 611 -16.19 -4.77 4.73
N LEU A 612 -17.21 -4.82 3.87
CA LEU A 612 -17.25 -4.06 2.62
C LEU A 612 -17.19 -2.55 2.87
N LEU A 613 -17.97 -2.03 3.83
CA LEU A 613 -17.92 -0.60 4.19
C LEU A 613 -16.55 -0.19 4.73
N ARG A 614 -15.88 -1.05 5.50
CA ARG A 614 -14.51 -0.83 5.98
C ARG A 614 -13.51 -0.79 4.82
N ARG A 615 -13.59 -1.74 3.88
CA ARG A 615 -12.74 -1.84 2.68
C ARG A 615 -12.88 -0.59 1.80
N PHE A 616 -14.11 -0.16 1.51
CA PHE A 616 -14.36 1.04 0.70
C PHE A 616 -13.86 2.33 1.37
N SER A 617 -13.78 2.35 2.69
CA SER A 617 -13.25 3.49 3.46
C SER A 617 -11.72 3.48 3.61
N ASN A 618 -11.00 2.51 3.00
CA ASN A 618 -9.57 2.37 3.15
C ASN A 618 -8.81 3.44 2.33
N ALA A 619 -8.41 4.53 2.99
CA ALA A 619 -7.67 5.64 2.39
C ALA A 619 -6.25 5.23 1.93
N ALA A 620 -5.66 4.17 2.52
CA ALA A 620 -4.33 3.69 2.14
C ALA A 620 -4.34 3.05 0.74
N ILE A 621 -5.46 2.42 0.35
CA ILE A 621 -5.67 1.88 -1.00
C ILE A 621 -6.05 2.98 -1.98
N SER A 622 -6.87 3.94 -1.53
CA SER A 622 -7.26 5.13 -2.30
C SER A 622 -7.73 4.82 -3.73
N ASP A 623 -8.62 3.84 -3.86
CA ASP A 623 -9.12 3.37 -5.16
C ASP A 623 -9.84 4.49 -5.94
N GLN A 624 -9.70 4.48 -7.27
CA GLN A 624 -10.19 5.55 -8.12
C GLN A 624 -11.65 5.32 -8.51
N VAL A 625 -12.51 6.32 -8.33
CA VAL A 625 -13.91 6.28 -8.77
C VAL A 625 -14.02 6.05 -10.28
N SER A 626 -13.12 6.64 -11.09
CA SER A 626 -13.08 6.43 -12.54
C SER A 626 -12.88 4.98 -12.95
N ARG A 627 -12.04 4.22 -12.22
CA ARG A 627 -11.86 2.77 -12.45
C ARG A 627 -13.17 2.00 -12.25
N LEU A 628 -13.95 2.38 -11.26
CA LEU A 628 -15.24 1.75 -10.99
C LEU A 628 -16.30 2.09 -12.04
N CYS A 629 -16.25 3.31 -12.60
CA CYS A 629 -17.19 3.75 -13.63
C CYS A 629 -16.98 3.06 -14.99
N GLY A 630 -15.78 2.56 -15.28
CA GLY A 630 -15.48 1.94 -16.57
C GLY A 630 -16.25 0.67 -16.81
N ASP A 631 -16.60 0.40 -18.08
CA ASP A 631 -17.30 -0.81 -18.52
C ASP A 631 -18.67 -1.04 -17.86
N GLY A 632 -19.47 0.02 -17.81
CA GLY A 632 -20.78 -0.01 -17.16
C GLY A 632 -21.75 -0.95 -17.84
N ILE A 633 -21.77 -1.01 -19.16
CA ILE A 633 -22.69 -1.88 -19.91
C ILE A 633 -22.58 -3.34 -19.44
N ALA A 634 -21.39 -3.92 -19.47
CA ALA A 634 -21.19 -5.29 -19.00
C ALA A 634 -21.45 -5.45 -17.50
N LYS A 635 -21.06 -4.46 -16.69
CA LYS A 635 -21.28 -4.48 -15.24
C LYS A 635 -22.77 -4.45 -14.86
N PHE A 636 -23.58 -3.64 -15.53
CA PHE A 636 -25.02 -3.60 -15.27
C PHE A 636 -25.68 -4.94 -15.55
N GLU A 637 -25.35 -5.62 -16.65
CA GLU A 637 -25.89 -6.93 -16.96
C GLU A 637 -25.63 -7.97 -15.87
N VAL A 638 -24.42 -7.97 -15.30
CA VAL A 638 -23.99 -8.98 -14.35
C VAL A 638 -24.33 -8.63 -12.92
N TYR A 639 -24.20 -7.36 -12.50
CA TYR A 639 -24.28 -6.97 -11.09
C TYR A 639 -25.64 -6.39 -10.69
N ILE A 640 -26.32 -5.69 -11.60
CA ILE A 640 -27.52 -4.91 -11.27
C ILE A 640 -28.79 -5.59 -11.78
N VAL A 641 -28.81 -5.97 -13.06
CA VAL A 641 -30.00 -6.52 -13.74
C VAL A 641 -30.58 -7.76 -13.05
N PRO A 642 -29.78 -8.72 -12.53
CA PRO A 642 -30.35 -9.89 -11.87
C PRO A 642 -31.14 -9.55 -10.59
N THR A 643 -30.63 -8.64 -9.78
CA THR A 643 -31.32 -8.18 -8.56
C THR A 643 -32.51 -7.29 -8.91
N LEU A 644 -32.34 -6.33 -9.81
CA LEU A 644 -33.43 -5.45 -10.28
C LEU A 644 -34.60 -6.24 -10.85
N SER A 645 -34.33 -7.30 -11.64
CA SER A 645 -35.37 -8.18 -12.20
C SER A 645 -36.20 -8.88 -11.12
N LYS A 646 -35.56 -9.28 -10.02
CA LYS A 646 -36.25 -9.90 -8.87
C LYS A 646 -37.09 -8.86 -8.11
N MET A 647 -36.52 -7.69 -7.87
CA MET A 647 -37.22 -6.57 -7.19
C MET A 647 -38.45 -6.10 -7.95
N LEU A 648 -38.34 -5.96 -9.29
CA LEU A 648 -39.44 -5.59 -10.16
C LEU A 648 -40.59 -6.60 -10.09
N ARG A 649 -40.28 -7.89 -10.12
CA ARG A 649 -41.27 -8.98 -10.04
C ARG A 649 -42.00 -8.99 -8.70
N ASP A 650 -41.28 -8.72 -7.61
CA ASP A 650 -41.80 -8.80 -6.25
C ASP A 650 -42.45 -7.47 -5.79
N GLY A 651 -42.43 -6.42 -6.65
CA GLY A 651 -42.99 -5.10 -6.34
C GLY A 651 -42.23 -4.37 -5.22
N HIS A 652 -40.91 -4.64 -5.10
CA HIS A 652 -40.05 -4.01 -4.11
C HIS A 652 -39.76 -2.55 -4.47
N ASP A 653 -39.38 -1.71 -3.48
CA ASP A 653 -38.91 -0.34 -3.74
C ASP A 653 -37.61 -0.34 -4.58
N ILE A 654 -37.67 0.22 -5.76
CA ILE A 654 -36.58 0.28 -6.74
C ILE A 654 -36.00 1.68 -6.90
N SER A 655 -36.35 2.60 -6.00
CA SER A 655 -35.95 4.02 -6.10
C SER A 655 -34.43 4.23 -6.15
N ARG A 656 -33.64 3.46 -5.37
CA ARG A 656 -32.15 3.53 -5.38
C ARG A 656 -31.57 3.06 -6.71
N LEU A 657 -32.15 2.03 -7.33
CA LEU A 657 -31.73 1.57 -8.65
C LEU A 657 -32.18 2.50 -9.78
N ALA A 658 -33.34 3.15 -9.65
CA ALA A 658 -33.76 4.24 -10.57
C ALA A 658 -32.79 5.45 -10.48
N PHE A 659 -32.33 5.81 -9.28
CA PHE A 659 -31.29 6.82 -9.06
C PHE A 659 -29.97 6.44 -9.69
N LEU A 660 -29.54 5.20 -9.54
CA LEU A 660 -28.32 4.67 -10.17
C LEU A 660 -28.41 4.79 -11.70
N ILE A 661 -29.50 4.30 -12.31
CA ILE A 661 -29.70 4.31 -13.76
C ILE A 661 -29.76 5.74 -14.31
N ALA A 662 -30.42 6.66 -13.60
CA ALA A 662 -30.46 8.09 -13.95
C ALA A 662 -29.05 8.73 -13.87
N SER A 663 -28.27 8.38 -12.86
CA SER A 663 -26.87 8.84 -12.73
C SER A 663 -25.98 8.30 -13.84
N TYR A 664 -26.11 7.03 -14.20
CA TYR A 664 -25.39 6.42 -15.31
C TYR A 664 -25.78 7.07 -16.64
N ALA A 665 -27.04 7.38 -16.85
CA ALA A 665 -27.50 8.11 -18.04
C ALA A 665 -26.84 9.50 -18.16
N LYS A 666 -26.81 10.26 -17.06
CA LYS A 666 -26.10 11.56 -17.05
C LYS A 666 -24.61 11.41 -17.33
N TYR A 667 -23.95 10.39 -16.76
CA TYR A 667 -22.53 10.10 -16.97
C TYR A 667 -22.23 9.83 -18.45
N LEU A 668 -22.98 8.95 -19.11
CA LEU A 668 -22.76 8.58 -20.50
C LEU A 668 -23.11 9.70 -21.50
N ILE A 669 -24.23 10.43 -21.24
CA ILE A 669 -24.77 11.42 -22.17
C ILE A 669 -24.00 12.75 -22.07
N PHE A 670 -23.84 13.28 -20.86
CA PHE A 670 -23.28 14.63 -20.70
C PHE A 670 -21.77 14.65 -20.58
N ARG A 671 -21.14 13.56 -20.18
CA ARG A 671 -19.67 13.39 -20.07
C ARG A 671 -18.98 14.53 -19.32
N ARG A 672 -19.67 15.06 -18.30
CA ARG A 672 -19.17 16.13 -17.44
C ARG A 672 -19.75 16.01 -16.02
N THR A 673 -19.00 16.51 -15.03
CA THR A 673 -19.49 16.66 -13.68
C THR A 673 -20.59 17.72 -13.61
N GLU A 674 -21.34 17.78 -12.50
CA GLU A 674 -22.34 18.84 -12.28
C GLU A 674 -21.71 20.24 -12.21
N SER A 675 -20.41 20.33 -11.86
CA SER A 675 -19.63 21.57 -11.92
C SER A 675 -19.07 21.90 -13.32
N GLY A 676 -19.36 21.07 -14.34
CA GLY A 676 -18.96 21.29 -15.74
C GLY A 676 -17.58 20.73 -16.14
N GLN A 677 -16.86 20.07 -15.24
CA GLN A 677 -15.57 19.45 -15.56
C GLN A 677 -15.75 18.25 -16.50
N PRO A 678 -14.92 18.06 -17.53
CA PRO A 678 -15.06 16.93 -18.46
C PRO A 678 -14.81 15.59 -17.74
N ILE A 679 -15.54 14.56 -18.16
CA ILE A 679 -15.40 13.17 -17.74
C ILE A 679 -14.96 12.34 -18.93
N GLU A 680 -13.89 11.55 -18.76
CA GLU A 680 -13.51 10.52 -19.71
C GLU A 680 -14.35 9.27 -19.45
N VAL A 681 -15.05 8.79 -20.47
CA VAL A 681 -15.93 7.61 -20.42
C VAL A 681 -15.22 6.44 -21.10
N PHE A 682 -15.11 5.33 -20.40
CA PHE A 682 -14.52 4.08 -20.90
C PHE A 682 -15.56 2.96 -20.90
N GLU A 683 -16.08 2.64 -22.10
CA GLU A 683 -17.13 1.62 -22.32
C GLU A 683 -16.71 0.67 -23.47
N PRO A 684 -15.78 -0.27 -23.23
CA PRO A 684 -15.24 -1.14 -24.27
C PRO A 684 -16.28 -2.12 -24.87
N HIS A 685 -17.37 -2.41 -24.15
CA HIS A 685 -18.45 -3.29 -24.60
C HIS A 685 -19.66 -2.56 -25.19
N ILE A 686 -19.54 -1.25 -25.44
CA ILE A 686 -20.58 -0.49 -26.13
C ILE A 686 -20.75 -1.02 -27.58
N THR A 687 -21.95 -1.32 -27.97
CA THR A 687 -22.25 -1.75 -29.34
C THR A 687 -22.50 -0.54 -30.25
N SER A 688 -22.38 -0.75 -31.58
CA SER A 688 -22.73 0.33 -32.54
C SER A 688 -24.22 0.73 -32.45
N GLU A 689 -25.10 -0.19 -32.01
CA GLU A 689 -26.51 0.10 -31.76
C GLU A 689 -26.68 1.00 -30.54
N ASP A 690 -25.95 0.69 -29.44
CA ASP A 690 -25.94 1.52 -28.22
C ASP A 690 -25.35 2.92 -28.47
N GLU A 691 -24.27 3.03 -29.25
CA GLU A 691 -23.71 4.34 -29.63
C GLU A 691 -24.70 5.19 -30.43
N ALA A 692 -25.37 4.58 -31.40
CA ALA A 692 -26.39 5.26 -32.18
C ALA A 692 -27.58 5.70 -31.30
N LEU A 693 -27.96 4.87 -30.31
CA LEU A 693 -29.01 5.18 -29.36
C LEU A 693 -28.63 6.38 -28.47
N LEU A 694 -27.43 6.34 -27.89
CA LEU A 694 -26.92 7.40 -27.00
C LEU A 694 -26.85 8.75 -27.68
N SER A 695 -26.52 8.80 -28.98
CA SER A 695 -26.48 10.05 -29.75
C SER A 695 -27.84 10.76 -29.82
N GLY A 696 -28.94 10.03 -29.63
CA GLY A 696 -30.31 10.55 -29.63
C GLY A 696 -30.95 10.67 -28.24
N CYS A 697 -30.20 10.41 -27.15
CA CYS A 697 -30.76 10.42 -25.80
C CYS A 697 -30.68 11.78 -25.09
N ALA A 698 -29.94 12.76 -25.62
CA ALA A 698 -29.94 14.13 -25.10
C ALA A 698 -31.03 14.95 -25.83
N ASP A 699 -31.95 15.56 -25.09
CA ASP A 699 -32.90 16.51 -25.58
C ASP A 699 -32.90 17.81 -24.77
N ALA A 700 -33.76 18.78 -25.17
CA ALA A 700 -33.84 20.08 -24.48
C ALA A 700 -34.35 20.01 -23.06
N SER A 701 -34.97 18.88 -22.68
CA SER A 701 -35.50 18.61 -21.33
C SER A 701 -34.54 17.77 -20.45
N GLY A 702 -33.44 17.23 -21.02
CA GLY A 702 -32.44 16.46 -20.29
C GLY A 702 -32.19 15.07 -20.88
N VAL A 703 -32.37 14.01 -20.08
CA VAL A 703 -32.19 12.61 -20.45
C VAL A 703 -33.50 12.03 -20.99
N SER A 704 -33.46 11.50 -22.21
CA SER A 704 -34.61 10.85 -22.85
C SER A 704 -34.83 9.42 -22.33
N ASP A 705 -36.11 9.00 -22.26
CA ASP A 705 -36.53 7.62 -21.90
C ASP A 705 -35.95 6.55 -22.83
N ARG A 706 -35.53 6.95 -24.05
CA ARG A 706 -34.82 6.05 -24.96
C ARG A 706 -33.53 5.48 -24.39
N PHE A 707 -32.94 6.11 -23.38
CA PHE A 707 -31.78 5.55 -22.65
C PHE A 707 -32.06 4.16 -22.08
N LEU A 708 -33.30 3.89 -21.71
CA LEU A 708 -33.71 2.60 -21.14
C LEU A 708 -33.78 1.46 -22.19
N ASP A 709 -33.58 1.78 -23.47
CA ASP A 709 -33.46 0.80 -24.54
C ASP A 709 -32.02 0.34 -24.77
N LEU A 710 -31.02 0.85 -23.99
CA LEU A 710 -29.65 0.34 -24.01
C LEU A 710 -29.62 -1.16 -23.70
N SER A 711 -28.62 -1.83 -24.27
CA SER A 711 -28.48 -3.29 -24.21
C SER A 711 -28.69 -3.90 -22.83
N PRO A 712 -28.14 -3.39 -21.72
CA PRO A 712 -28.35 -3.99 -20.40
C PRO A 712 -29.77 -3.83 -19.84
N PHE A 713 -30.55 -2.82 -20.30
CA PHE A 713 -31.88 -2.51 -19.75
C PHE A 713 -33.03 -2.95 -20.67
N LYS A 714 -32.80 -3.05 -21.96
CA LYS A 714 -33.83 -3.31 -22.99
C LYS A 714 -34.77 -4.48 -22.65
N ALA A 715 -34.20 -5.58 -22.16
CA ALA A 715 -34.98 -6.78 -21.82
C ALA A 715 -35.88 -6.60 -20.59
N LEU A 716 -35.59 -5.63 -19.71
CA LEU A 716 -36.35 -5.36 -18.51
C LEU A 716 -37.65 -4.57 -18.78
N ARG A 717 -37.75 -3.94 -19.94
CA ARG A 717 -38.92 -3.10 -20.33
C ARG A 717 -39.29 -2.10 -19.24
N LEU A 718 -38.30 -1.39 -18.70
CA LEU A 718 -38.46 -0.49 -17.56
C LEU A 718 -39.50 0.59 -17.79
N GLN A 719 -39.71 0.99 -19.06
CA GLN A 719 -40.73 1.96 -19.46
C GLN A 719 -42.16 1.51 -19.13
N ASP A 720 -42.40 0.20 -19.00
CA ASP A 720 -43.72 -0.35 -18.66
C ASP A 720 -44.02 -0.26 -17.14
N ASN A 721 -43.01 0.05 -16.32
CA ASN A 721 -43.18 0.16 -14.87
C ASN A 721 -43.37 1.62 -14.42
N GLN A 722 -44.63 1.99 -14.07
CA GLN A 722 -45.00 3.35 -13.70
C GLN A 722 -44.24 3.90 -12.48
N SER A 723 -43.95 3.04 -11.48
CA SER A 723 -43.21 3.44 -10.28
C SER A 723 -41.77 3.78 -10.64
N PHE A 724 -41.12 2.91 -11.41
CA PHE A 724 -39.76 3.14 -11.90
C PHE A 724 -39.68 4.43 -12.71
N MET A 725 -40.57 4.62 -13.67
CA MET A 725 -40.55 5.82 -14.53
C MET A 725 -40.73 7.11 -13.73
N THR A 726 -41.59 7.09 -12.70
CA THR A 726 -41.79 8.23 -11.82
C THR A 726 -40.50 8.63 -11.09
N ASP A 727 -39.79 7.66 -10.52
CA ASP A 727 -38.54 7.89 -9.82
C ASP A 727 -37.39 8.23 -10.82
N TYR A 728 -37.32 7.53 -11.95
CA TYR A 728 -36.32 7.79 -13.01
C TYR A 728 -36.41 9.25 -13.52
N HIS A 729 -37.57 9.71 -13.92
CA HIS A 729 -37.79 11.10 -14.39
C HIS A 729 -37.44 12.11 -13.28
N ARG A 730 -37.85 11.83 -12.06
CA ARG A 730 -37.51 12.65 -10.90
C ARG A 730 -35.98 12.77 -10.75
N PHE A 731 -35.22 11.68 -10.77
CA PHE A 731 -33.78 11.70 -10.59
C PHE A 731 -33.02 12.24 -11.81
N CYS A 732 -33.55 12.07 -13.02
CA CYS A 732 -32.99 12.70 -14.23
C CYS A 732 -33.04 14.25 -14.14
N SER A 733 -34.07 14.81 -13.50
CA SER A 733 -34.26 16.27 -13.39
C SER A 733 -33.58 16.91 -12.19
N MET A 734 -33.10 16.12 -11.20
CA MET A 734 -32.46 16.61 -9.97
C MET A 734 -30.93 16.64 -10.08
N SER A 735 -30.29 17.44 -9.22
CA SER A 735 -28.86 17.27 -8.94
C SER A 735 -28.63 15.93 -8.20
N VAL A 736 -27.40 15.42 -8.19
CA VAL A 736 -27.05 14.22 -7.43
C VAL A 736 -27.32 14.44 -5.93
N ALA A 737 -26.94 15.61 -5.41
CA ALA A 737 -27.14 15.96 -4.01
C ALA A 737 -28.63 15.95 -3.61
N ASP A 738 -29.51 16.52 -4.44
CA ASP A 738 -30.96 16.52 -4.20
C ASP A 738 -31.54 15.11 -4.32
N GLY A 739 -31.04 14.31 -5.27
CA GLY A 739 -31.40 12.90 -5.42
C GLY A 739 -31.06 12.06 -4.19
N LEU A 740 -29.85 12.21 -3.64
CA LEU A 740 -29.44 11.57 -2.38
C LEU A 740 -30.33 11.98 -1.21
N ALA A 741 -30.62 13.29 -1.07
CA ALA A 741 -31.52 13.79 -0.03
C ALA A 741 -32.94 13.21 -0.15
N ALA A 742 -33.45 13.06 -1.39
CA ALA A 742 -34.75 12.49 -1.65
C ALA A 742 -34.88 10.99 -1.32
N LEU A 743 -33.76 10.24 -1.40
CA LEU A 743 -33.68 8.82 -0.99
C LEU A 743 -33.67 8.65 0.55
N HIS A 744 -33.06 9.59 1.29
CA HIS A 744 -33.02 9.54 2.77
C HIS A 744 -34.37 9.85 3.46
N VAL A 745 -35.31 10.44 2.77
CA VAL A 745 -36.64 10.76 3.32
C VAL A 745 -37.61 9.57 3.22
N ARG A 746 -37.23 8.54 2.48
CA ARG A 746 -37.95 7.27 2.32
C ARG A 746 -37.35 6.17 3.17
#